data_4e18b0fc455d2f213eb6a978e4b2050c
#
_entry.id   4e18b0fc455d2f213eb6a978e4b2050c
#
_cell.length_a   1.000
_cell.length_b   1.000
_cell.length_c   1.000
_cell.angle_alpha   90.00
_cell.angle_beta   90.00
_cell.angle_gamma   90.00
#
_symmetry.space_group_name_H-M   'P 1'
#
loop_
_entity.id
_entity.type
_entity.pdbx_description
1 polymer ?
#
loop_
_entity_poly.entity_id
_entity_poly.type
_entity_poly.pdbx_seq_one_letter_code
_entity_poly.pdbx_strand_id
1 'polypeptide(L)'
;MTRRTRKTAPVPIFSQPQVRAVCNGVPVHSYGYTHVLAAAPDLVDEAAAAVQAGNRAPLAKAPPKKSADIRFNRLGGTSPRMPRTQPNDYLPLECIHLIDGDPCTCWSSRTQPQPDAEPAWIRLDLPVERTVSRVVLRKRAPGAPRVTDSSSMPLDAGAVEVGMAMPGRLAFMLSRDARAWETVFDGPSGDTPERREFACDFAAQPAKQIWIVGRQLPRVENWLHAFSISGVDVIDSAGNNLALATRGTGVTVSSTQHSMGQTREDHHWLWPLAAELGMKWIRIGYHDDPVNWHWVEQKKGKLAVDPEADAAIDYLVERGVDIVLALGFGNRLYTQEDPSRKLPQLWEWYYENPQPPVTPAALKAWERYVRFMARKYRDRVKVFELWNEWNIGVYYGAQPDLGQYLAIARRAISILRRECPQARIMLGSFAGYFPGMAAWPPDELARQERESMFLAAIRELARDVDLIGWHPFYQTDPDLPRARSYTDDVRAFQAWCRGQGFHGGFAATEWSYGAGYPEPAPPNWWGEFTCSELAKAKYVARLTVQHTALACDSFFCETWGNGYYPMDLTLMRRTFSADPISPQQPQAAYYVMRNLATALEDLQPAAFEWRMEGGPADCERFGMARAGERVVAIWQAGRAADDCAGIPADVVVTGAAQRVVGYDPLNGVEQELAYESRDGQTRVPGVVVKDYPLLLRFIGTQS
;
A
#
# COMPACT_ATOMS: atom_id res chain seq x y z
N MET A 1 -58.26 21.67 5.14
CA MET A 1 -57.79 21.02 3.90
C MET A 1 -56.53 20.25 4.25
N THR A 2 -56.68 18.95 4.52
CA THR A 2 -55.61 18.05 4.88
C THR A 2 -54.83 17.70 3.60
N ARG A 3 -53.57 18.15 3.49
CA ARG A 3 -52.67 17.69 2.45
C ARG A 3 -52.43 16.19 2.62
N ARG A 4 -53.01 15.38 1.73
CA ARG A 4 -52.61 13.98 1.56
C ARG A 4 -51.15 13.96 1.11
N THR A 5 -50.25 13.66 2.05
CA THR A 5 -48.90 13.27 1.69
C THR A 5 -48.97 12.01 0.83
N ARG A 6 -48.59 12.11 -0.41
CA ARG A 6 -48.32 10.93 -1.23
C ARG A 6 -47.27 10.10 -0.47
N LYS A 7 -47.67 8.90 -0.06
CA LYS A 7 -46.68 7.85 0.31
C LYS A 7 -45.87 7.57 -0.95
N THR A 8 -44.79 8.27 -1.13
CA THR A 8 -43.76 7.85 -2.08
C THR A 8 -43.19 6.56 -1.52
N ALA A 9 -43.16 5.51 -2.34
CA ALA A 9 -42.44 4.28 -1.97
C ALA A 9 -41.02 4.68 -1.52
N PRO A 10 -40.46 4.03 -0.49
CA PRO A 10 -39.11 4.32 -0.06
C PRO A 10 -38.19 4.18 -1.26
N VAL A 11 -37.49 5.27 -1.59
CA VAL A 11 -36.48 5.24 -2.64
C VAL A 11 -35.27 4.59 -2.01
N PRO A 12 -34.87 3.39 -2.46
CA PRO A 12 -33.67 2.79 -1.92
C PRO A 12 -32.50 3.71 -2.21
N ILE A 13 -31.73 4.06 -1.19
CA ILE A 13 -30.43 4.67 -1.39
C ILE A 13 -29.66 3.62 -2.20
N PHE A 14 -29.26 3.94 -3.42
CA PHE A 14 -28.43 3.04 -4.23
C PHE A 14 -29.14 1.75 -4.71
N SER A 15 -30.23 1.91 -5.42
CA SER A 15 -30.99 0.77 -5.99
C SER A 15 -30.27 0.07 -7.14
N GLN A 16 -29.32 0.73 -7.78
CA GLN A 16 -28.43 0.13 -8.78
C GLN A 16 -27.15 0.94 -8.92
N PRO A 17 -26.01 0.30 -9.17
CA PRO A 17 -24.75 0.97 -9.38
C PRO A 17 -24.66 1.51 -10.82
N GLN A 18 -25.46 2.48 -11.12
CA GLN A 18 -25.31 3.25 -12.36
C GLN A 18 -24.43 4.49 -12.15
N VAL A 19 -23.81 4.54 -11.00
CA VAL A 19 -23.02 5.69 -10.65
C VAL A 19 -21.66 5.55 -11.30
N ARG A 20 -21.37 6.52 -12.11
CA ARG A 20 -20.05 6.73 -12.66
C ARG A 20 -19.34 7.73 -11.75
N ALA A 21 -18.32 7.31 -11.06
CA ALA A 21 -17.37 8.26 -10.51
C ALA A 21 -16.52 8.79 -11.68
N VAL A 22 -16.32 10.09 -11.72
CA VAL A 22 -15.40 10.69 -12.68
C VAL A 22 -14.15 11.10 -11.94
N CYS A 23 -13.03 10.47 -12.26
CA CYS A 23 -11.72 10.86 -11.77
C CYS A 23 -10.87 11.32 -12.94
N ASN A 24 -10.34 12.54 -12.86
CA ASN A 24 -9.51 13.14 -13.92
C ASN A 24 -10.18 13.13 -15.31
N GLY A 25 -11.50 13.25 -15.36
CA GLY A 25 -12.25 13.23 -16.60
C GLY A 25 -12.56 11.84 -17.17
N VAL A 26 -12.06 10.78 -16.54
CA VAL A 26 -12.31 9.40 -16.94
C VAL A 26 -13.47 8.84 -16.13
N PRO A 27 -14.57 8.37 -16.77
CA PRO A 27 -15.66 7.74 -16.05
C PRO A 27 -15.20 6.40 -15.46
N VAL A 28 -15.38 6.23 -14.15
CA VAL A 28 -15.08 4.99 -13.44
C VAL A 28 -16.41 4.39 -13.00
N HIS A 29 -16.65 3.13 -13.34
CA HIS A 29 -17.79 2.40 -12.83
C HIS A 29 -17.50 1.93 -11.39
N SER A 30 -18.53 1.95 -10.58
CA SER A 30 -18.48 1.48 -9.19
C SER A 30 -18.24 -0.02 -9.04
N TYR A 31 -18.38 -0.77 -10.09
CA TYR A 31 -18.08 -2.20 -10.12
C TYR A 31 -16.77 -2.45 -10.82
N GLY A 32 -15.90 -3.05 -10.10
CA GLY A 32 -14.68 -3.67 -10.58
C GLY A 32 -14.10 -3.02 -11.83
N TYR A 33 -13.18 -2.15 -11.62
CA TYR A 33 -12.44 -1.47 -12.69
C TYR A 33 -12.05 -2.40 -13.86
N THR A 34 -11.84 -3.69 -13.59
CA THR A 34 -11.57 -4.73 -14.57
C THR A 34 -12.72 -4.97 -15.56
N HIS A 35 -13.97 -4.88 -15.13
CA HIS A 35 -15.11 -5.11 -16.01
C HIS A 35 -15.34 -3.93 -16.98
N VAL A 36 -15.08 -2.73 -16.53
CA VAL A 36 -15.20 -1.54 -17.40
C VAL A 36 -14.15 -1.53 -18.48
N LEU A 37 -12.91 -1.86 -18.12
CA LEU A 37 -11.82 -1.95 -19.09
C LEU A 37 -12.05 -3.05 -20.14
N ALA A 38 -12.62 -4.20 -19.71
CA ALA A 38 -12.96 -5.28 -20.63
C ALA A 38 -14.17 -4.97 -21.52
N ALA A 39 -15.12 -4.15 -21.01
CA ALA A 39 -16.36 -3.83 -21.72
C ALA A 39 -16.27 -2.60 -22.64
N ALA A 40 -15.24 -1.78 -22.51
CA ALA A 40 -15.09 -0.54 -23.25
C ALA A 40 -13.61 -0.28 -23.62
N PRO A 41 -13.06 -1.03 -24.58
CA PRO A 41 -11.66 -0.86 -25.01
C PRO A 41 -11.34 0.57 -25.44
N ASP A 42 -12.30 1.26 -26.08
CA ASP A 42 -12.12 2.65 -26.51
C ASP A 42 -11.88 3.61 -25.33
N LEU A 43 -12.54 3.37 -24.20
CA LEU A 43 -12.31 4.13 -22.96
C LEU A 43 -10.95 3.85 -22.33
N VAL A 44 -10.41 2.65 -22.54
CA VAL A 44 -9.06 2.29 -22.09
C VAL A 44 -8.01 3.07 -22.88
N ASP A 45 -8.19 3.14 -24.19
CA ASP A 45 -7.26 3.86 -25.08
C ASP A 45 -7.32 5.37 -24.82
N GLU A 46 -8.51 5.93 -24.60
CA GLU A 46 -8.69 7.32 -24.21
C GLU A 46 -8.10 7.60 -22.82
N ALA A 47 -8.32 6.73 -21.88
CA ALA A 47 -7.75 6.84 -20.54
C ALA A 47 -6.22 6.72 -20.56
N ALA A 48 -5.68 5.75 -21.28
CA ALA A 48 -4.25 5.59 -21.48
C ALA A 48 -3.63 6.80 -22.19
N ALA A 49 -4.28 7.33 -23.21
CA ALA A 49 -3.84 8.54 -23.92
C ALA A 49 -3.91 9.78 -23.02
N ALA A 50 -4.96 9.93 -22.21
CA ALA A 50 -5.11 11.04 -21.28
C ALA A 50 -4.06 10.98 -20.16
N VAL A 51 -3.77 9.77 -19.65
CA VAL A 51 -2.74 9.55 -18.65
C VAL A 51 -1.35 9.77 -19.24
N GLN A 52 -1.07 9.30 -20.45
CA GLN A 52 0.19 9.58 -21.15
C GLN A 52 0.36 11.07 -21.46
N ALA A 53 -0.70 11.76 -21.85
CA ALA A 53 -0.68 13.20 -22.05
C ALA A 53 -0.48 13.96 -20.72
N GLY A 54 -1.11 13.50 -19.65
CA GLY A 54 -0.95 14.03 -18.29
C GLY A 54 0.46 13.82 -17.73
N ASN A 55 1.06 12.68 -18.01
CA ASN A 55 2.43 12.37 -17.60
C ASN A 55 3.49 13.15 -18.39
N ARG A 56 3.18 13.53 -19.62
CA ARG A 56 4.06 14.37 -20.45
C ARG A 56 3.89 15.88 -20.22
N ALA A 57 2.74 16.28 -19.69
CA ALA A 57 2.60 17.64 -19.20
C ALA A 57 3.50 17.78 -17.97
N PRO A 58 4.46 18.72 -17.96
CA PRO A 58 5.31 18.87 -16.81
C PRO A 58 4.43 19.19 -15.60
N LEU A 59 4.26 18.21 -14.73
CA LEU A 59 3.56 18.31 -13.44
C LEU A 59 4.10 19.49 -12.60
N ALA A 60 5.33 19.92 -12.92
CA ALA A 60 5.99 21.10 -12.37
C ALA A 60 5.31 22.45 -12.73
N LYS A 61 4.35 22.50 -13.63
CA LYS A 61 3.73 23.77 -14.07
C LYS A 61 2.31 24.01 -13.59
N ALA A 62 1.59 22.98 -13.13
CA ALA A 62 0.36 23.23 -12.42
C ALA A 62 0.72 23.51 -10.97
N PRO A 63 0.39 24.70 -10.42
CA PRO A 63 0.55 24.89 -8.99
C PRO A 63 -0.33 23.82 -8.32
N PRO A 64 0.25 22.95 -7.49
CA PRO A 64 -0.53 21.94 -6.81
C PRO A 64 -1.55 22.68 -5.96
N LYS A 65 -2.76 22.16 -5.91
CA LYS A 65 -3.74 22.64 -4.94
C LYS A 65 -3.09 22.56 -3.58
N LYS A 66 -3.03 23.67 -2.87
CA LYS A 66 -2.60 23.66 -1.47
C LYS A 66 -3.53 22.70 -0.73
N SER A 67 -3.02 21.90 0.17
CA SER A 67 -3.84 20.98 0.94
C SER A 67 -4.91 21.66 1.79
N ALA A 68 -4.80 22.99 1.97
CA ALA A 68 -5.88 23.80 2.54
C ALA A 68 -7.19 23.71 1.75
N ASP A 69 -7.11 23.37 0.44
CA ASP A 69 -8.28 23.14 -0.40
C ASP A 69 -8.79 21.70 -0.31
N ILE A 70 -8.04 20.81 0.34
CA ILE A 70 -8.37 19.41 0.54
C ILE A 70 -8.60 19.22 2.03
N ARG A 71 -9.86 19.22 2.40
CA ARG A 71 -10.27 19.07 3.79
C ARG A 71 -10.29 17.59 4.15
N PHE A 72 -9.48 17.27 5.15
CA PHE A 72 -9.14 15.90 5.43
C PHE A 72 -8.91 15.70 6.91
N ASN A 73 -9.57 14.74 7.50
CA ASN A 73 -9.58 14.67 8.92
C ASN A 73 -8.46 13.80 9.49
N ARG A 74 -8.60 12.51 9.49
CA ARG A 74 -7.73 11.61 10.26
C ARG A 74 -7.05 10.56 9.40
N LEU A 75 -7.10 10.74 8.09
CA LEU A 75 -6.57 9.77 7.16
C LEU A 75 -5.11 10.08 6.84
N GLY A 76 -4.31 9.07 6.82
CA GLY A 76 -2.92 9.11 6.41
C GLY A 76 -2.55 7.89 5.60
N GLY A 77 -1.44 7.96 4.95
CA GLY A 77 -0.84 6.84 4.25
C GLY A 77 0.62 6.69 4.62
N THR A 78 1.14 5.51 4.41
CA THR A 78 2.58 5.33 4.43
C THR A 78 3.15 5.83 3.11
N SER A 79 4.26 6.55 3.19
CA SER A 79 4.97 6.98 2.00
C SER A 79 5.40 5.78 1.17
N PRO A 80 5.40 5.87 -0.15
CA PRO A 80 6.32 5.07 -0.92
C PRO A 80 7.73 5.36 -0.42
N ARG A 81 8.64 4.45 -0.62
CA ARG A 81 10.03 4.67 -0.27
C ARG A 81 10.50 5.99 -0.86
N MET A 82 11.20 6.76 -0.05
CA MET A 82 11.74 8.03 -0.52
C MET A 82 12.84 7.78 -1.56
N PRO A 83 12.97 8.66 -2.56
CA PRO A 83 14.00 8.51 -3.56
C PRO A 83 15.39 8.44 -2.91
N ARG A 84 16.23 7.56 -3.39
CA ARG A 84 17.60 7.38 -2.93
C ARG A 84 18.59 7.80 -4.01
N THR A 85 19.73 8.29 -3.57
CA THR A 85 20.84 8.68 -4.44
C THR A 85 21.91 7.59 -4.56
N GLN A 86 21.73 6.46 -3.88
CA GLN A 86 22.75 5.41 -3.82
C GLN A 86 22.66 4.47 -5.02
N PRO A 87 23.80 4.07 -5.61
CA PRO A 87 23.84 3.27 -6.83
C PRO A 87 23.37 1.82 -6.68
N ASN A 88 23.04 1.35 -5.47
CA ASN A 88 22.59 -0.01 -5.19
C ASN A 88 21.09 -0.14 -5.02
N ASP A 89 20.35 0.94 -5.26
CA ASP A 89 18.92 0.90 -5.13
C ASP A 89 18.31 0.18 -6.32
N TYR A 90 17.72 -0.92 -6.05
CA TYR A 90 16.86 -1.77 -6.86
C TYR A 90 16.83 -1.46 -8.35
N LEU A 91 17.53 -2.25 -9.13
CA LEU A 91 17.40 -2.20 -10.58
C LEU A 91 15.97 -2.55 -10.95
N PRO A 92 15.27 -1.68 -11.69
CA PRO A 92 13.94 -1.99 -12.16
C PRO A 92 13.97 -3.29 -12.99
N LEU A 93 12.92 -4.10 -12.87
CA LEU A 93 12.77 -5.34 -13.64
C LEU A 93 12.10 -5.07 -14.99
N GLU A 94 12.50 -3.99 -15.63
CA GLU A 94 11.88 -3.44 -16.82
C GLU A 94 12.22 -4.21 -18.09
N CYS A 95 11.31 -4.21 -19.05
CA CYS A 95 11.51 -4.92 -20.31
C CYS A 95 12.69 -4.39 -21.13
N ILE A 96 13.06 -3.13 -20.96
CA ILE A 96 14.21 -2.54 -21.66
C ILE A 96 15.53 -3.26 -21.33
N HIS A 97 15.63 -3.84 -20.14
CA HIS A 97 16.81 -4.61 -19.72
C HIS A 97 17.05 -5.87 -20.53
N LEU A 98 16.03 -6.33 -21.27
CA LEU A 98 16.21 -7.44 -22.19
C LEU A 98 17.09 -7.10 -23.41
N ILE A 99 17.23 -5.80 -23.70
CA ILE A 99 17.91 -5.30 -24.91
C ILE A 99 18.88 -4.14 -24.65
N ASP A 100 19.20 -3.85 -23.38
CA ASP A 100 20.16 -2.80 -23.00
C ASP A 100 21.63 -3.25 -23.16
N GLY A 101 21.87 -4.54 -23.21
CA GLY A 101 23.19 -5.14 -23.33
C GLY A 101 23.97 -5.25 -22.03
N ASP A 102 23.35 -4.88 -20.88
CA ASP A 102 23.96 -5.00 -19.57
C ASP A 102 23.64 -6.37 -18.95
N PRO A 103 24.63 -7.23 -18.68
CA PRO A 103 24.39 -8.55 -18.09
C PRO A 103 24.01 -8.49 -16.59
N CYS A 104 24.07 -7.33 -15.96
CA CYS A 104 23.74 -7.15 -14.56
C CYS A 104 22.26 -6.76 -14.34
N THR A 105 21.65 -6.18 -15.34
CA THR A 105 20.21 -5.86 -15.33
C THR A 105 19.38 -7.10 -15.65
N CYS A 106 18.08 -7.06 -15.41
CA CYS A 106 17.17 -8.13 -15.79
C CYS A 106 15.72 -7.66 -15.89
N TRP A 107 14.94 -8.41 -16.64
CA TRP A 107 13.50 -8.33 -16.66
C TRP A 107 12.89 -9.53 -15.96
N SER A 108 11.73 -9.35 -15.34
CA SER A 108 10.89 -10.43 -14.84
C SER A 108 9.45 -10.21 -15.26
N SER A 109 8.82 -11.26 -15.76
CA SER A 109 7.37 -11.26 -15.89
C SER A 109 6.72 -11.14 -14.52
N ARG A 110 5.45 -10.74 -14.50
CA ARG A 110 4.62 -10.89 -13.32
C ARG A 110 4.70 -12.32 -12.81
N THR A 111 4.76 -12.48 -11.50
CA THR A 111 4.71 -13.78 -10.85
C THR A 111 3.28 -14.33 -10.87
N GLN A 112 3.14 -15.65 -10.88
CA GLN A 112 1.85 -16.34 -10.89
C GLN A 112 1.89 -17.59 -9.99
N PRO A 113 0.74 -18.01 -9.43
CA PRO A 113 0.70 -19.08 -8.42
C PRO A 113 1.01 -20.47 -8.99
N GLN A 114 0.77 -20.67 -10.26
CA GLN A 114 1.02 -21.95 -10.94
C GLN A 114 2.00 -21.75 -12.11
N PRO A 115 2.86 -22.73 -12.40
CA PRO A 115 3.87 -22.62 -13.46
C PRO A 115 3.28 -22.43 -14.87
N ASP A 116 2.05 -22.87 -15.08
CA ASP A 116 1.34 -22.86 -16.36
C ASP A 116 0.03 -22.07 -16.34
N ALA A 117 -0.19 -21.18 -15.36
CA ALA A 117 -1.42 -20.40 -15.30
C ALA A 117 -1.60 -19.53 -16.54
N GLU A 118 -0.55 -18.82 -16.94
CA GLU A 118 -0.49 -18.05 -18.20
C GLU A 118 0.92 -18.13 -18.79
N PRO A 119 1.06 -18.17 -20.13
CA PRO A 119 2.35 -18.03 -20.77
C PRO A 119 2.93 -16.63 -20.54
N ALA A 120 4.20 -16.56 -20.18
CA ALA A 120 4.92 -15.30 -20.21
C ALA A 120 5.65 -15.16 -21.55
N TRP A 121 5.66 -13.96 -22.13
CA TRP A 121 6.24 -13.79 -23.45
C TRP A 121 6.99 -12.47 -23.60
N ILE A 122 7.93 -12.47 -24.55
CA ILE A 122 8.72 -11.33 -24.99
C ILE A 122 8.53 -11.19 -26.49
N ARG A 123 8.26 -9.99 -26.99
CA ARG A 123 8.27 -9.67 -28.42
C ARG A 123 9.30 -8.58 -28.68
N LEU A 124 10.14 -8.81 -29.67
CA LEU A 124 11.09 -7.83 -30.19
C LEU A 124 10.62 -7.34 -31.54
N ASP A 125 10.68 -6.04 -31.74
CA ASP A 125 10.36 -5.36 -33.01
C ASP A 125 11.66 -4.73 -33.56
N LEU A 126 12.23 -5.34 -34.58
CA LEU A 126 13.40 -4.80 -35.28
C LEU A 126 12.99 -3.56 -36.10
N PRO A 127 13.84 -2.53 -36.20
CA PRO A 127 13.49 -1.30 -36.93
C PRO A 127 13.25 -1.56 -38.42
N VAL A 128 13.92 -2.55 -38.98
CA VAL A 128 13.77 -3.01 -40.36
C VAL A 128 13.86 -4.54 -40.42
N GLU A 129 13.29 -5.12 -41.48
CA GLU A 129 13.45 -6.56 -41.75
C GLU A 129 14.92 -6.97 -41.86
N ARG A 130 15.29 -8.05 -41.19
CA ARG A 130 16.67 -8.63 -41.19
C ARG A 130 16.59 -10.12 -41.31
N THR A 131 17.67 -10.69 -41.82
CA THR A 131 17.83 -12.16 -41.82
C THR A 131 18.34 -12.59 -40.47
N VAL A 132 17.53 -13.38 -39.75
CA VAL A 132 17.83 -13.89 -38.41
C VAL A 132 18.14 -15.40 -38.51
N SER A 133 19.13 -15.86 -37.76
CA SER A 133 19.54 -17.28 -37.76
C SER A 133 19.67 -17.87 -36.35
N ARG A 134 19.63 -17.03 -35.31
CA ARG A 134 19.80 -17.47 -33.92
C ARG A 134 19.16 -16.54 -32.95
N VAL A 135 18.56 -17.06 -31.88
CA VAL A 135 18.11 -16.33 -30.71
C VAL A 135 18.78 -16.88 -29.46
N VAL A 136 19.26 -16.00 -28.59
CA VAL A 136 19.90 -16.38 -27.33
C VAL A 136 19.20 -15.67 -26.18
N LEU A 137 18.79 -16.43 -25.15
CA LEU A 137 18.32 -15.92 -23.88
C LEU A 137 19.45 -16.02 -22.86
N ARG A 138 19.65 -14.94 -22.09
CA ARG A 138 20.72 -14.86 -21.09
C ARG A 138 20.22 -14.73 -19.68
N LYS A 139 20.76 -15.50 -18.78
CA LYS A 139 20.62 -15.29 -17.34
C LYS A 139 21.58 -14.20 -16.86
N ARG A 140 21.26 -13.60 -15.75
CA ARG A 140 22.05 -12.53 -15.12
C ARG A 140 23.48 -12.98 -14.81
N ALA A 141 24.44 -12.05 -14.90
CA ALA A 141 25.85 -12.35 -14.67
C ALA A 141 26.11 -12.86 -13.24
N PRO A 142 27.03 -13.81 -13.05
CA PRO A 142 27.44 -14.23 -11.71
C PRO A 142 28.02 -13.04 -10.92
N GLY A 143 27.61 -12.92 -9.66
CA GLY A 143 28.07 -11.84 -8.78
C GLY A 143 27.45 -10.46 -9.06
N ALA A 144 26.49 -10.36 -9.98
CA ALA A 144 25.70 -9.15 -10.10
C ALA A 144 24.91 -8.90 -8.80
N PRO A 145 24.74 -7.64 -8.38
CA PRO A 145 23.96 -7.31 -7.20
C PRO A 145 22.55 -7.89 -7.31
N ARG A 146 22.02 -8.41 -6.21
CA ARG A 146 20.64 -8.89 -6.19
C ARG A 146 19.69 -7.71 -6.39
N VAL A 147 18.57 -7.95 -7.04
CA VAL A 147 17.66 -6.91 -7.53
C VAL A 147 16.30 -6.87 -6.81
N THR A 148 16.16 -7.59 -5.72
CA THR A 148 14.90 -7.66 -4.98
C THR A 148 15.11 -7.48 -3.49
N ASP A 149 14.09 -7.01 -2.79
CA ASP A 149 14.08 -6.87 -1.33
C ASP A 149 14.17 -8.21 -0.61
N SER A 150 13.73 -9.28 -1.26
CA SER A 150 13.83 -10.63 -0.73
C SER A 150 15.21 -11.26 -0.92
N SER A 151 16.14 -10.49 -1.47
CA SER A 151 17.48 -10.96 -1.81
C SER A 151 18.30 -11.50 -0.64
N SER A 152 17.92 -11.13 0.60
CA SER A 152 18.53 -11.63 1.84
C SER A 152 17.94 -12.93 2.35
N MET A 153 16.78 -13.33 1.85
CA MET A 153 16.19 -14.61 2.26
C MET A 153 16.86 -15.76 1.53
N PRO A 154 17.21 -16.87 2.21
CA PRO A 154 17.64 -18.07 1.51
C PRO A 154 16.51 -18.54 0.60
N LEU A 155 16.90 -18.96 -0.58
CA LEU A 155 15.96 -19.53 -1.51
C LEU A 155 15.43 -20.85 -0.98
N ASP A 156 14.12 -21.03 -1.07
CA ASP A 156 13.51 -22.33 -0.87
C ASP A 156 14.05 -23.37 -1.86
N ALA A 157 13.95 -24.63 -1.50
CA ALA A 157 14.36 -25.70 -2.39
C ALA A 157 13.64 -25.63 -3.76
N GLY A 158 14.41 -25.51 -4.80
CA GLY A 158 13.92 -25.39 -6.18
C GLY A 158 13.54 -23.98 -6.64
N ALA A 159 13.68 -22.97 -5.79
CA ALA A 159 13.55 -21.58 -6.21
C ALA A 159 14.87 -21.06 -6.85
N VAL A 160 14.74 -20.10 -7.76
CA VAL A 160 15.88 -19.43 -8.40
C VAL A 160 15.81 -17.92 -8.17
N GLU A 161 16.95 -17.25 -8.29
CA GLU A 161 16.99 -15.79 -8.16
C GLU A 161 16.32 -15.09 -9.36
N VAL A 162 15.85 -13.86 -9.13
CA VAL A 162 15.40 -12.97 -10.21
C VAL A 162 16.53 -12.77 -11.24
N GLY A 163 16.16 -12.80 -12.52
CA GLY A 163 17.13 -12.78 -13.62
C GLY A 163 17.74 -14.14 -13.95
N MET A 164 17.38 -15.19 -13.20
CA MET A 164 17.87 -16.56 -13.36
C MET A 164 16.76 -17.56 -13.72
N ALA A 165 15.54 -17.10 -13.90
CA ALA A 165 14.33 -17.93 -14.03
C ALA A 165 13.98 -18.14 -15.51
N MET A 166 14.54 -19.14 -16.14
CA MET A 166 14.23 -19.52 -17.52
C MET A 166 13.11 -20.56 -17.55
N PRO A 167 12.06 -20.37 -18.37
CA PRO A 167 10.95 -21.32 -18.47
C PRO A 167 11.39 -22.75 -18.83
N GLY A 168 10.70 -23.74 -18.29
CA GLY A 168 10.96 -25.15 -18.62
C GLY A 168 10.67 -25.47 -20.09
N ARG A 169 9.76 -24.76 -20.73
CA ARG A 169 9.44 -24.88 -22.15
C ARG A 169 9.44 -23.51 -22.83
N LEU A 170 10.06 -23.41 -23.98
CA LEU A 170 10.18 -22.21 -24.81
C LEU A 170 9.63 -22.46 -26.22
N ALA A 171 9.01 -21.42 -26.80
CA ALA A 171 8.71 -21.36 -28.21
C ALA A 171 9.22 -20.04 -28.79
N PHE A 172 9.85 -20.12 -29.99
CA PHE A 172 10.30 -18.96 -30.76
C PHE A 172 9.55 -18.87 -32.05
N MET A 173 9.00 -17.71 -32.35
CA MET A 173 8.26 -17.43 -33.55
C MET A 173 8.82 -16.20 -34.23
N LEU A 174 8.87 -16.20 -35.53
CA LEU A 174 9.33 -15.10 -36.36
C LEU A 174 8.17 -14.57 -37.21
N SER A 175 8.16 -13.28 -37.47
CA SER A 175 7.22 -12.65 -38.36
C SER A 175 7.85 -11.48 -39.13
N ARG A 176 7.33 -11.20 -40.31
CA ARG A 176 7.71 -10.04 -41.15
C ARG A 176 6.73 -8.88 -40.99
N ASP A 177 5.50 -9.15 -40.58
CA ASP A 177 4.37 -8.22 -40.62
C ASP A 177 3.52 -8.21 -39.32
N ALA A 178 3.94 -8.97 -38.30
CA ALA A 178 3.22 -9.20 -37.05
C ALA A 178 1.84 -9.89 -37.20
N ARG A 179 1.52 -10.41 -38.40
CA ARG A 179 0.25 -11.09 -38.69
C ARG A 179 0.44 -12.58 -38.90
N ALA A 180 1.42 -12.95 -39.72
CA ALA A 180 1.79 -14.33 -39.95
C ALA A 180 3.03 -14.67 -39.13
N TRP A 181 2.96 -15.76 -38.36
CA TRP A 181 4.03 -16.20 -37.47
C TRP A 181 4.49 -17.60 -37.87
N GLU A 182 5.79 -17.75 -38.01
CA GLU A 182 6.44 -19.03 -38.25
C GLU A 182 7.18 -19.48 -36.99
N THR A 183 6.83 -20.66 -36.49
CA THR A 183 7.52 -21.26 -35.34
C THR A 183 8.82 -21.88 -35.76
N VAL A 184 9.94 -21.37 -35.24
CA VAL A 184 11.29 -21.89 -35.50
C VAL A 184 11.77 -22.81 -34.39
N PHE A 185 11.15 -22.76 -33.23
CA PHE A 185 11.42 -23.65 -32.11
C PHE A 185 10.17 -23.77 -31.21
N ASP A 186 9.87 -24.97 -30.74
CA ASP A 186 8.93 -25.24 -29.63
C ASP A 186 9.40 -26.51 -28.90
N GLY A 187 9.98 -26.34 -27.72
CA GLY A 187 10.57 -27.46 -27.01
C GLY A 187 11.01 -27.14 -25.58
N PRO A 188 11.54 -28.12 -24.86
CA PRO A 188 12.09 -27.92 -23.53
C PRO A 188 13.34 -27.02 -23.62
N SER A 189 13.49 -26.11 -22.62
CA SER A 189 14.70 -25.30 -22.51
C SER A 189 15.91 -26.09 -22.02
N GLY A 190 15.67 -27.18 -21.31
CA GLY A 190 16.76 -27.96 -20.67
C GLY A 190 17.53 -27.09 -19.66
N ASP A 191 16.83 -26.18 -18.99
CA ASP A 191 17.47 -25.26 -18.05
C ASP A 191 18.01 -25.97 -16.82
N THR A 192 19.19 -25.54 -16.38
CA THR A 192 19.80 -25.95 -15.10
C THR A 192 20.37 -24.73 -14.39
N PRO A 193 20.63 -24.80 -13.08
CA PRO A 193 21.21 -23.68 -12.36
C PRO A 193 22.53 -23.17 -12.91
N GLU A 194 23.33 -24.06 -13.50
CA GLU A 194 24.66 -23.76 -14.04
C GLU A 194 24.60 -23.19 -15.46
N ARG A 195 23.53 -23.47 -16.18
CA ARG A 195 23.36 -23.00 -17.56
C ARG A 195 23.06 -21.50 -17.57
N ARG A 196 23.92 -20.72 -18.22
CA ARG A 196 23.83 -19.26 -18.26
C ARG A 196 23.08 -18.72 -19.46
N GLU A 197 22.96 -19.50 -20.51
CA GLU A 197 22.25 -19.08 -21.72
C GLU A 197 21.52 -20.27 -22.37
N PHE A 198 20.43 -19.92 -23.05
CA PHE A 198 19.74 -20.81 -23.95
C PHE A 198 19.89 -20.25 -25.36
N ALA A 199 20.54 -21.00 -26.26
CA ALA A 199 20.70 -20.61 -27.64
C ALA A 199 19.91 -21.56 -28.55
N CYS A 200 19.18 -20.98 -29.50
CA CYS A 200 18.45 -21.69 -30.53
C CYS A 200 18.93 -21.25 -31.90
N ASP A 201 19.53 -22.18 -32.64
CA ASP A 201 19.93 -21.99 -34.02
C ASP A 201 18.86 -22.55 -34.96
N PHE A 202 18.57 -21.84 -36.04
CA PHE A 202 17.60 -22.23 -37.05
C PHE A 202 18.02 -21.74 -38.43
N ALA A 203 17.35 -22.26 -39.48
CA ALA A 203 17.64 -21.83 -40.85
C ALA A 203 17.42 -20.30 -40.96
N ALA A 204 18.43 -19.63 -41.52
CA ALA A 204 18.42 -18.18 -41.68
C ALA A 204 17.23 -17.73 -42.52
N GLN A 205 16.38 -16.84 -41.96
CA GLN A 205 15.17 -16.35 -42.63
C GLN A 205 14.83 -14.89 -42.24
N PRO A 206 14.13 -14.20 -43.13
CA PRO A 206 13.78 -12.80 -42.89
C PRO A 206 12.75 -12.64 -41.78
N ALA A 207 13.02 -11.72 -40.83
CA ALA A 207 12.13 -11.37 -39.78
C ALA A 207 12.19 -9.87 -39.46
N LYS A 208 11.08 -9.34 -39.01
CA LYS A 208 10.99 -8.01 -38.43
C LYS A 208 10.54 -8.09 -36.96
N GLN A 209 9.78 -9.11 -36.60
CA GLN A 209 9.36 -9.39 -35.22
C GLN A 209 9.83 -10.79 -34.79
N ILE A 210 10.20 -10.88 -33.54
CA ILE A 210 10.58 -12.12 -32.85
C ILE A 210 9.69 -12.25 -31.64
N TRP A 211 8.96 -13.35 -31.48
CA TRP A 211 8.11 -13.61 -30.34
C TRP A 211 8.62 -14.85 -29.59
N ILE A 212 8.91 -14.66 -28.32
CA ILE A 212 9.46 -15.66 -27.43
C ILE A 212 8.41 -15.95 -26.37
N VAL A 213 7.93 -17.18 -26.28
CA VAL A 213 6.90 -17.61 -25.34
C VAL A 213 7.47 -18.61 -24.37
N GLY A 214 7.35 -18.32 -23.08
CA GLY A 214 7.75 -19.21 -21.99
C GLY A 214 6.54 -19.87 -21.33
N ARG A 215 6.64 -21.18 -21.10
CA ARG A 215 5.69 -21.99 -20.33
C ARG A 215 6.45 -22.80 -19.30
N GLN A 216 5.73 -23.38 -18.33
CA GLN A 216 6.35 -24.06 -17.21
C GLN A 216 7.33 -23.16 -16.48
N LEU A 217 6.82 -22.03 -16.01
CA LEU A 217 7.63 -21.00 -15.39
C LEU A 217 8.26 -21.50 -14.09
N PRO A 218 9.57 -21.30 -13.86
CA PRO A 218 10.23 -21.70 -12.63
C PRO A 218 9.77 -20.83 -11.46
N ARG A 219 9.95 -21.34 -10.25
CA ARG A 219 9.72 -20.58 -9.02
C ARG A 219 10.86 -19.59 -8.82
N VAL A 220 10.51 -18.32 -8.70
CA VAL A 220 11.44 -17.20 -8.52
C VAL A 220 11.38 -16.73 -7.08
N GLU A 221 12.54 -16.62 -6.45
CA GLU A 221 12.64 -16.30 -5.04
C GLU A 221 11.81 -17.29 -4.20
N ASN A 222 11.36 -16.88 -3.04
CA ASN A 222 10.47 -17.72 -2.22
C ASN A 222 8.98 -17.49 -2.55
N TRP A 223 8.69 -16.93 -3.70
CA TRP A 223 7.35 -16.46 -4.02
C TRP A 223 6.60 -17.37 -4.97
N LEU A 224 6.65 -17.08 -6.24
CA LEU A 224 5.79 -17.70 -7.24
C LEU A 224 6.54 -17.86 -8.55
N HIS A 225 5.83 -18.31 -9.57
CA HIS A 225 6.44 -18.66 -10.85
C HIS A 225 6.56 -17.45 -11.78
N ALA A 226 7.70 -17.24 -12.42
CA ALA A 226 7.92 -16.18 -13.40
C ALA A 226 8.94 -16.57 -14.47
N PHE A 227 8.91 -15.83 -15.57
CA PHE A 227 9.99 -15.81 -16.56
C PHE A 227 10.88 -14.61 -16.25
N SER A 228 12.15 -14.83 -15.91
CA SER A 228 13.05 -13.75 -15.52
C SER A 228 14.46 -13.98 -16.00
N ILE A 229 14.93 -13.11 -16.89
CA ILE A 229 16.25 -13.20 -17.55
C ILE A 229 16.88 -11.81 -17.73
N SER A 230 18.19 -11.78 -17.98
CA SER A 230 18.93 -10.52 -18.15
C SER A 230 18.93 -10.01 -19.59
N GLY A 231 18.77 -10.85 -20.59
CA GLY A 231 18.88 -10.37 -21.95
C GLY A 231 18.43 -11.33 -23.02
N VAL A 232 18.16 -10.78 -24.19
CA VAL A 232 17.85 -11.48 -25.43
C VAL A 232 18.77 -10.97 -26.52
N ASP A 233 19.48 -11.89 -27.18
CA ASP A 233 20.19 -11.56 -28.40
C ASP A 233 19.47 -12.17 -29.61
N VAL A 234 19.40 -11.41 -30.67
CA VAL A 234 18.92 -11.86 -32.00
C VAL A 234 20.06 -11.71 -32.98
N ILE A 235 20.55 -12.83 -33.48
CA ILE A 235 21.77 -12.85 -34.25
C ILE A 235 21.47 -13.04 -35.74
N ASP A 236 22.06 -12.18 -36.55
CA ASP A 236 22.02 -12.32 -38.02
C ASP A 236 23.03 -13.32 -38.54
N SER A 237 22.97 -13.60 -39.84
CA SER A 237 23.93 -14.51 -40.51
C SER A 237 25.38 -14.03 -40.50
N ALA A 238 25.63 -12.77 -40.17
CA ALA A 238 26.97 -12.20 -40.03
C ALA A 238 27.47 -12.20 -38.58
N GLY A 239 26.65 -12.69 -37.62
CA GLY A 239 27.01 -12.76 -36.20
C GLY A 239 26.71 -11.47 -35.42
N ASN A 240 26.02 -10.50 -36.00
CA ASN A 240 25.66 -9.26 -35.29
C ASN A 240 24.41 -9.46 -34.41
N ASN A 241 24.48 -8.96 -33.18
CA ASN A 241 23.28 -8.86 -32.35
C ASN A 241 22.40 -7.71 -32.82
N LEU A 242 21.18 -8.02 -33.23
CA LEU A 242 20.18 -7.08 -33.71
C LEU A 242 19.28 -6.55 -32.57
N ALA A 243 19.25 -7.23 -31.42
CA ALA A 243 18.29 -6.98 -30.34
C ALA A 243 18.70 -5.84 -29.39
N LEU A 244 19.61 -4.97 -29.77
CA LEU A 244 20.03 -3.87 -28.90
C LEU A 244 19.13 -2.63 -29.08
N ALA A 245 18.70 -2.03 -27.97
CA ALA A 245 17.95 -0.76 -27.96
C ALA A 245 18.71 0.34 -28.71
N THR A 246 20.03 0.37 -28.57
CA THR A 246 20.92 1.31 -29.30
C THR A 246 20.89 1.15 -30.82
N ARG A 247 20.35 0.04 -31.31
CA ARG A 247 20.12 -0.23 -32.74
C ARG A 247 18.69 0.05 -33.19
N GLY A 248 17.86 0.60 -32.31
CA GLY A 248 16.46 0.94 -32.59
C GLY A 248 15.50 -0.23 -32.47
N THR A 249 15.90 -1.35 -31.86
CA THR A 249 14.99 -2.47 -31.56
C THR A 249 14.08 -2.10 -30.40
N GLY A 250 12.79 -2.33 -30.61
CA GLY A 250 11.77 -2.22 -29.56
C GLY A 250 11.53 -3.56 -28.85
N VAL A 251 11.06 -3.51 -27.61
CA VAL A 251 10.68 -4.69 -26.83
C VAL A 251 9.31 -4.50 -26.21
N THR A 252 8.50 -5.53 -26.29
CA THR A 252 7.19 -5.63 -25.62
C THR A 252 7.13 -6.95 -24.89
N VAL A 253 6.50 -6.98 -23.72
CA VAL A 253 6.39 -8.18 -22.89
C VAL A 253 4.97 -8.43 -22.44
N SER A 254 4.66 -9.69 -22.04
CA SER A 254 3.35 -10.04 -21.49
C SER A 254 3.02 -9.26 -20.22
N SER A 255 4.02 -9.03 -19.40
CA SER A 255 3.90 -8.33 -18.12
C SER A 255 5.29 -8.01 -17.59
N THR A 256 5.36 -7.08 -16.64
CA THR A 256 6.58 -6.74 -15.92
C THR A 256 6.34 -6.86 -14.43
N GLN A 257 7.24 -7.52 -13.72
CA GLN A 257 7.30 -7.48 -12.28
C GLN A 257 8.05 -6.19 -11.90
N HIS A 258 7.36 -5.27 -11.26
CA HIS A 258 8.04 -4.13 -10.68
C HIS A 258 8.78 -4.61 -9.43
N SER A 259 10.06 -4.38 -9.37
CA SER A 259 10.80 -4.51 -8.12
C SER A 259 10.31 -3.45 -7.14
N MET A 260 10.57 -3.68 -5.88
CA MET A 260 10.25 -2.71 -4.83
C MET A 260 11.06 -1.40 -4.94
N GLY A 261 12.04 -1.32 -5.83
CA GLY A 261 12.73 -0.10 -6.15
C GLY A 261 11.95 0.67 -7.21
N GLN A 262 11.31 1.73 -6.82
CA GLN A 262 10.80 2.68 -7.79
C GLN A 262 11.96 3.54 -8.29
N THR A 263 11.99 3.81 -9.58
CA THR A 263 12.99 4.74 -10.11
C THR A 263 12.74 6.14 -9.55
N ARG A 264 13.79 6.94 -9.49
CA ARG A 264 13.79 8.33 -9.05
C ARG A 264 12.69 9.18 -9.70
N GLU A 265 12.33 8.87 -10.94
CA GLU A 265 11.32 9.56 -11.72
C GLU A 265 9.89 9.18 -11.33
N ASP A 266 9.69 7.99 -10.78
CA ASP A 266 8.37 7.47 -10.41
C ASP A 266 7.77 8.20 -9.21
N HIS A 267 8.57 8.72 -8.31
CA HIS A 267 8.09 9.42 -7.12
C HIS A 267 7.46 10.77 -7.42
N HIS A 268 7.96 11.52 -8.39
CA HIS A 268 7.49 12.87 -8.66
C HIS A 268 6.05 12.94 -9.16
N TRP A 269 5.54 11.91 -9.82
CA TRP A 269 4.15 11.90 -10.29
C TRP A 269 3.17 11.28 -9.29
N LEU A 270 3.66 10.51 -8.31
CA LEU A 270 2.82 9.96 -7.25
C LEU A 270 2.33 11.03 -6.26
N TRP A 271 3.12 12.06 -6.02
CA TRP A 271 2.76 13.12 -5.09
C TRP A 271 1.49 13.89 -5.45
N PRO A 272 1.21 14.24 -6.71
CA PRO A 272 -0.07 14.80 -7.10
C PRO A 272 -1.25 13.89 -6.78
N LEU A 273 -1.09 12.59 -6.93
CA LEU A 273 -2.12 11.60 -6.56
C LEU A 273 -2.34 11.55 -5.05
N ALA A 274 -1.29 11.71 -4.25
CA ALA A 274 -1.42 11.83 -2.80
C ALA A 274 -2.25 13.05 -2.40
N ALA A 275 -1.99 14.18 -3.03
CA ALA A 275 -2.76 15.40 -2.81
C ALA A 275 -4.23 15.23 -3.24
N GLU A 276 -4.48 14.58 -4.37
CA GLU A 276 -5.83 14.28 -4.84
C GLU A 276 -6.59 13.31 -3.93
N LEU A 277 -5.90 12.35 -3.30
CA LEU A 277 -6.48 11.50 -2.29
C LEU A 277 -7.03 12.29 -1.10
N GLY A 278 -6.56 13.52 -0.92
CA GLY A 278 -6.87 14.31 0.24
C GLY A 278 -6.14 13.81 1.50
N MET A 279 -5.03 13.11 1.35
CA MET A 279 -4.22 12.68 2.48
C MET A 279 -3.62 13.90 3.17
N LYS A 280 -3.94 14.03 4.45
CA LYS A 280 -3.38 15.10 5.29
C LYS A 280 -2.06 14.71 5.91
N TRP A 281 -1.83 13.43 6.10
CA TRP A 281 -0.69 12.89 6.80
C TRP A 281 0.04 11.88 5.94
N ILE A 282 1.38 11.90 6.02
CA ILE A 282 2.24 10.84 5.50
C ILE A 282 3.17 10.38 6.61
N ARG A 283 3.30 9.08 6.77
CA ARG A 283 4.28 8.43 7.64
C ARG A 283 5.48 7.99 6.82
N ILE A 284 6.67 8.46 7.19
CA ILE A 284 7.96 8.17 6.56
C ILE A 284 8.98 7.76 7.62
N GLY A 285 10.13 7.28 7.18
CA GLY A 285 11.26 6.97 8.06
C GLY A 285 11.23 5.56 8.63
N TYR A 286 10.40 4.68 8.10
CA TYR A 286 10.46 3.28 8.46
C TYR A 286 11.13 2.45 7.37
N HIS A 287 11.54 1.23 7.72
CA HIS A 287 12.39 0.38 6.89
C HIS A 287 13.70 1.08 6.53
N ASP A 288 14.05 1.13 5.27
CA ASP A 288 15.31 1.66 4.78
C ASP A 288 15.19 3.06 4.16
N ASP A 289 14.20 3.83 4.58
CA ASP A 289 14.03 5.21 4.11
C ASP A 289 15.30 6.06 4.31
N PRO A 290 15.64 6.97 3.38
CA PRO A 290 16.86 7.77 3.45
C PRO A 290 16.94 8.72 4.66
N VAL A 291 15.87 8.85 5.43
CA VAL A 291 15.83 9.60 6.69
C VAL A 291 16.19 8.76 7.91
N ASN A 292 16.37 7.45 7.76
CA ASN A 292 16.81 6.55 8.82
C ASN A 292 18.25 6.84 9.24
N TRP A 293 18.57 6.55 10.48
CA TRP A 293 19.88 6.82 11.07
C TRP A 293 21.04 6.25 10.25
N HIS A 294 20.87 5.04 9.72
CA HIS A 294 21.86 4.37 8.90
C HIS A 294 22.24 5.22 7.65
N TRP A 295 21.26 5.81 6.98
CA TRP A 295 21.48 6.65 5.78
C TRP A 295 21.93 8.06 6.15
N VAL A 296 21.41 8.62 7.23
CA VAL A 296 21.75 9.96 7.70
C VAL A 296 23.17 10.04 8.23
N GLU A 297 23.71 8.97 8.80
CA GLU A 297 25.10 8.93 9.32
C GLU A 297 25.86 7.74 8.72
N GLN A 298 26.34 7.88 7.50
CA GLN A 298 27.17 6.89 6.79
C GLN A 298 28.65 6.92 7.21
N LYS A 299 29.07 8.01 7.88
CA LYS A 299 30.40 8.19 8.46
C LYS A 299 30.26 8.74 9.86
N LYS A 300 30.97 8.12 10.82
CA LYS A 300 30.89 8.53 12.25
C LYS A 300 31.00 10.04 12.44
N GLY A 301 29.98 10.61 13.08
CA GLY A 301 29.92 12.04 13.40
C GLY A 301 29.54 12.96 12.24
N LYS A 302 29.29 12.42 11.03
CA LYS A 302 28.86 13.21 9.86
C LYS A 302 27.42 12.87 9.53
N LEU A 303 26.51 13.75 9.94
CA LEU A 303 25.09 13.60 9.69
C LEU A 303 24.66 14.49 8.52
N ALA A 304 24.01 13.91 7.55
CA ALA A 304 23.41 14.61 6.41
C ALA A 304 22.20 13.78 5.93
N VAL A 305 21.12 14.45 5.57
CA VAL A 305 20.02 13.82 4.85
C VAL A 305 20.27 13.96 3.36
N ASP A 306 19.91 12.96 2.60
CA ASP A 306 19.94 13.00 1.15
C ASP A 306 19.17 14.22 0.64
N PRO A 307 19.74 15.05 -0.23
CA PRO A 307 19.08 16.26 -0.73
C PRO A 307 17.74 15.99 -1.42
N GLU A 308 17.56 14.84 -2.05
CA GLU A 308 16.31 14.50 -2.70
C GLU A 308 15.23 14.08 -1.72
N ALA A 309 15.61 13.32 -0.69
CA ALA A 309 14.71 13.01 0.41
C ALA A 309 14.25 14.29 1.12
N ASP A 310 15.15 15.24 1.30
CA ASP A 310 14.84 16.55 1.87
C ASP A 310 13.88 17.35 0.97
N ALA A 311 14.14 17.37 -0.35
CA ALA A 311 13.28 18.02 -1.33
C ALA A 311 11.88 17.37 -1.41
N ALA A 312 11.78 16.05 -1.27
CA ALA A 312 10.50 15.35 -1.23
C ALA A 312 9.68 15.72 0.01
N ILE A 313 10.33 15.87 1.17
CA ILE A 313 9.68 16.38 2.39
C ILE A 313 9.19 17.80 2.18
N ASP A 314 10.03 18.70 1.62
CA ASP A 314 9.64 20.06 1.33
C ASP A 314 8.45 20.12 0.37
N TYR A 315 8.48 19.32 -0.67
CA TYR A 315 7.38 19.21 -1.64
C TYR A 315 6.04 18.85 -0.97
N LEU A 316 6.04 17.93 -0.03
CA LEU A 316 4.84 17.53 0.72
C LEU A 316 4.36 18.63 1.65
N VAL A 317 5.28 19.23 2.41
CA VAL A 317 4.98 20.29 3.37
C VAL A 317 4.42 21.53 2.67
N GLU A 318 4.98 21.93 1.54
CA GLU A 318 4.48 23.05 0.72
C GLU A 318 3.03 22.83 0.25
N ARG A 319 2.63 21.58 0.14
CA ARG A 319 1.26 21.16 -0.22
C ARG A 319 0.37 20.93 0.99
N GLY A 320 0.92 21.21 2.19
CA GLY A 320 0.24 21.11 3.47
C GLY A 320 -0.03 19.67 3.90
N VAL A 321 0.74 18.71 3.41
CA VAL A 321 0.74 17.35 3.93
C VAL A 321 1.60 17.34 5.19
N ASP A 322 1.02 16.94 6.30
CA ASP A 322 1.72 16.80 7.58
C ASP A 322 2.54 15.50 7.60
N ILE A 323 3.73 15.57 8.16
CA ILE A 323 4.67 14.45 8.20
C ILE A 323 4.70 13.81 9.59
N VAL A 324 4.55 12.48 9.61
CA VAL A 324 4.96 11.60 10.72
C VAL A 324 6.29 10.99 10.34
N LEU A 325 7.33 11.30 11.10
CA LEU A 325 8.68 10.80 10.85
C LEU A 325 9.08 9.79 11.93
N ALA A 326 9.23 8.53 11.52
CA ALA A 326 9.74 7.48 12.38
C ALA A 326 11.25 7.64 12.58
N LEU A 327 11.69 7.75 13.82
CA LEU A 327 13.08 7.74 14.22
C LEU A 327 13.51 6.29 14.42
N GLY A 328 14.34 5.80 13.55
CA GLY A 328 14.84 4.41 13.53
C GLY A 328 15.93 4.31 12.45
N PHE A 329 16.49 3.22 12.14
CA PHE A 329 16.62 2.04 12.98
C PHE A 329 18.01 2.06 13.65
N GLY A 330 18.74 0.94 13.73
CA GLY A 330 20.12 0.95 14.19
C GLY A 330 21.09 1.56 13.16
N ASN A 331 22.35 1.72 13.56
CA ASN A 331 23.41 2.13 12.65
C ASN A 331 24.68 1.30 12.90
N ARG A 332 25.08 0.50 11.92
CA ARG A 332 26.22 -0.43 12.01
C ARG A 332 27.56 0.22 12.39
N LEU A 333 27.68 1.53 12.30
CA LEU A 333 28.86 2.25 12.77
C LEU A 333 28.99 2.21 14.31
N TYR A 334 27.90 1.93 15.00
CA TYR A 334 27.81 1.96 16.48
C TYR A 334 27.21 0.70 17.07
N THR A 335 26.38 0.00 16.32
CA THR A 335 25.75 -1.24 16.73
C THR A 335 26.36 -2.35 15.88
N GLN A 336 27.51 -2.88 16.32
CA GLN A 336 28.13 -3.99 15.61
C GLN A 336 27.26 -5.24 15.75
N GLU A 337 27.11 -5.96 14.64
CA GLU A 337 26.59 -7.31 14.69
C GLU A 337 27.43 -8.14 15.64
N ASP A 338 26.79 -8.88 16.49
CA ASP A 338 27.44 -10.00 17.18
C ASP A 338 27.62 -11.11 16.13
N PRO A 339 28.86 -11.39 15.68
CA PRO A 339 29.08 -12.38 14.65
C PRO A 339 28.72 -13.80 15.11
N SER A 340 28.48 -14.01 16.40
CA SER A 340 27.98 -15.28 16.93
C SER A 340 26.44 -15.41 16.79
N ARG A 341 25.72 -14.33 16.55
CA ARG A 341 24.29 -14.35 16.28
C ARG A 341 24.03 -14.78 14.85
N LYS A 342 23.58 -16.01 14.68
CA LYS A 342 22.84 -16.40 13.49
C LYS A 342 21.48 -15.73 13.58
N LEU A 343 21.36 -14.56 12.98
CA LEU A 343 20.06 -13.94 12.80
C LEU A 343 19.18 -14.94 12.02
N PRO A 344 17.97 -15.20 12.44
CA PRO A 344 17.02 -15.85 11.57
C PRO A 344 16.96 -14.97 10.32
N GLN A 345 17.13 -15.60 9.20
CA GLN A 345 17.28 -15.09 7.86
C GLN A 345 16.18 -14.09 7.52
N LEU A 346 16.46 -12.86 7.76
CA LEU A 346 15.59 -11.74 7.48
C LEU A 346 16.30 -10.88 6.44
N TRP A 347 15.59 -10.26 5.63
CA TRP A 347 15.82 -9.37 4.48
C TRP A 347 17.17 -8.63 4.51
N GLU A 348 17.88 -8.44 3.39
CA GLU A 348 19.23 -7.82 3.35
C GLU A 348 19.30 -6.43 3.97
N TRP A 349 18.27 -5.63 3.81
CA TRP A 349 18.20 -4.30 4.42
C TRP A 349 18.20 -4.31 5.95
N TYR A 350 17.87 -5.44 6.61
CA TYR A 350 18.08 -5.62 8.05
C TYR A 350 19.56 -5.68 8.44
N TYR A 351 20.39 -6.17 7.56
CA TYR A 351 21.83 -6.15 7.78
C TYR A 351 22.40 -4.74 7.69
N GLU A 352 21.78 -3.88 6.92
CA GLU A 352 22.15 -2.48 6.81
C GLU A 352 21.65 -1.65 7.99
N ASN A 353 20.55 -2.05 8.64
CA ASN A 353 19.95 -1.44 9.81
C ASN A 353 20.10 -2.35 11.05
N PRO A 354 21.32 -2.50 11.57
CA PRO A 354 21.59 -3.45 12.65
C PRO A 354 20.90 -3.03 13.94
N GLN A 355 21.13 -3.84 14.95
CA GLN A 355 20.53 -3.81 16.26
C GLN A 355 20.40 -2.42 16.89
N PRO A 356 19.43 -2.24 17.82
CA PRO A 356 19.26 -0.97 18.51
C PRO A 356 20.51 -0.56 19.30
N PRO A 357 20.70 0.75 19.52
CA PRO A 357 21.83 1.24 20.29
C PRO A 357 21.69 0.86 21.77
N VAL A 358 22.54 -0.03 22.25
CA VAL A 358 22.51 -0.51 23.65
C VAL A 358 23.75 -0.09 24.46
N THR A 359 24.87 0.16 23.79
CA THR A 359 26.09 0.63 24.50
C THR A 359 26.03 2.13 24.80
N PRO A 360 26.71 2.63 25.81
CA PRO A 360 26.78 4.08 26.09
C PRO A 360 27.23 4.91 24.89
N ALA A 361 28.15 4.40 24.09
CA ALA A 361 28.65 5.06 22.90
C ALA A 361 27.59 5.13 21.78
N ALA A 362 26.87 4.01 21.57
CA ALA A 362 25.79 3.94 20.60
C ALA A 362 24.59 4.80 21.02
N LEU A 363 24.20 4.80 22.29
CA LEU A 363 23.16 5.67 22.83
C LEU A 363 23.51 7.15 22.68
N LYS A 364 24.76 7.53 22.88
CA LYS A 364 25.23 8.92 22.62
C LYS A 364 25.19 9.28 21.13
N ALA A 365 25.45 8.31 20.26
CA ALA A 365 25.34 8.52 18.82
C ALA A 365 23.85 8.64 18.39
N TRP A 366 22.97 7.82 18.95
CA TRP A 366 21.50 7.94 18.79
C TRP A 366 21.01 9.33 19.21
N GLU A 367 21.43 9.84 20.34
CA GLU A 367 21.08 11.18 20.79
C GLU A 367 21.51 12.28 19.79
N ARG A 368 22.67 12.11 19.13
CA ARG A 368 23.12 13.04 18.08
C ARG A 368 22.23 12.99 16.86
N TYR A 369 21.87 11.78 16.41
CA TYR A 369 20.94 11.57 15.29
C TYR A 369 19.59 12.21 15.59
N VAL A 370 18.96 11.86 16.72
CA VAL A 370 17.66 12.43 17.12
C VAL A 370 17.72 13.96 17.16
N ARG A 371 18.76 14.52 17.76
CA ARG A 371 18.94 15.98 17.84
C ARG A 371 19.11 16.62 16.47
N PHE A 372 19.84 15.97 15.60
CA PHE A 372 20.00 16.43 14.20
C PHE A 372 18.67 16.46 13.48
N MET A 373 17.90 15.36 13.52
CA MET A 373 16.59 15.25 12.87
C MET A 373 15.59 16.24 13.45
N ALA A 374 15.53 16.37 14.79
CA ALA A 374 14.66 17.33 15.46
C ALA A 374 14.93 18.78 15.01
N ARG A 375 16.19 19.18 14.94
CA ARG A 375 16.58 20.54 14.52
C ARG A 375 16.33 20.79 13.03
N LYS A 376 16.65 19.80 12.19
CA LYS A 376 16.51 19.90 10.75
C LYS A 376 15.04 20.02 10.34
N TYR A 377 14.16 19.27 11.01
CA TYR A 377 12.76 19.17 10.62
C TYR A 377 11.78 19.84 11.57
N ARG A 378 12.25 20.68 12.50
CA ARG A 378 11.41 21.32 13.55
C ARG A 378 10.16 22.02 13.00
N ASP A 379 10.26 22.64 11.82
CA ASP A 379 9.17 23.43 11.22
C ASP A 379 8.38 22.65 10.17
N ARG A 380 8.80 21.44 9.84
CA ARG A 380 8.27 20.60 8.76
C ARG A 380 7.59 19.33 9.25
N VAL A 381 8.14 18.66 10.27
CA VAL A 381 7.60 17.43 10.83
C VAL A 381 6.67 17.76 11.99
N LYS A 382 5.46 17.22 11.95
CA LYS A 382 4.43 17.42 12.99
C LYS A 382 4.46 16.37 14.08
N VAL A 383 4.89 15.17 13.73
CA VAL A 383 4.95 14.03 14.65
C VAL A 383 6.28 13.29 14.47
N PHE A 384 6.99 13.07 15.56
CA PHE A 384 8.11 12.14 15.59
C PHE A 384 7.65 10.84 16.25
N GLU A 385 7.83 9.75 15.55
CA GLU A 385 7.52 8.41 16.03
C GLU A 385 8.77 7.74 16.56
N LEU A 386 8.62 7.03 17.68
CA LEU A 386 9.75 6.39 18.37
C LEU A 386 9.87 4.92 17.96
N TRP A 387 10.60 4.68 16.87
CA TRP A 387 10.83 3.36 16.29
C TRP A 387 9.60 2.77 15.59
N ASN A 388 9.75 1.56 15.03
CA ASN A 388 8.70 0.78 14.39
C ASN A 388 8.72 -0.66 14.89
N GLU A 389 7.57 -1.20 15.30
CA GLU A 389 7.32 -2.61 15.65
C GLU A 389 8.37 -3.24 16.59
N TRP A 390 8.83 -2.48 17.56
CA TRP A 390 9.84 -2.97 18.53
C TRP A 390 9.42 -4.27 19.21
N ASN A 391 8.14 -4.45 19.44
CA ASN A 391 7.57 -5.56 20.20
C ASN A 391 7.65 -6.93 19.52
N ILE A 392 7.92 -7.00 18.23
CA ILE A 392 8.05 -8.29 17.52
C ILE A 392 9.50 -8.69 17.25
N GLY A 393 10.46 -7.82 17.50
CA GLY A 393 11.88 -8.14 17.36
C GLY A 393 12.36 -8.49 15.96
N VAL A 394 11.50 -8.36 14.96
CA VAL A 394 11.76 -8.76 13.57
C VAL A 394 12.94 -8.00 12.99
N TYR A 395 13.03 -6.72 13.32
CA TYR A 395 13.97 -5.79 12.71
C TYR A 395 15.38 -5.81 13.29
N TYR A 396 15.67 -6.64 14.25
CA TYR A 396 16.99 -6.74 14.88
C TYR A 396 17.35 -8.15 15.37
N GLY A 397 16.58 -9.15 14.96
CA GLY A 397 16.88 -10.57 15.19
C GLY A 397 17.01 -10.96 16.68
N ALA A 398 16.50 -10.12 17.58
CA ALA A 398 16.54 -10.35 19.01
C ALA A 398 15.14 -10.36 19.60
N GLN A 399 14.99 -10.96 20.75
CA GLN A 399 13.78 -10.80 21.54
C GLN A 399 13.62 -9.33 21.94
N PRO A 400 12.40 -8.76 21.85
CA PRO A 400 12.15 -7.41 22.28
C PRO A 400 12.57 -7.21 23.74
N ASP A 401 13.32 -6.15 24.00
CA ASP A 401 13.74 -5.77 25.34
C ASP A 401 13.15 -4.41 25.71
N LEU A 402 12.31 -4.41 26.74
CA LEU A 402 11.64 -3.20 27.22
C LEU A 402 12.66 -2.17 27.74
N GLY A 403 13.69 -2.60 28.47
CA GLY A 403 14.69 -1.68 29.01
C GLY A 403 15.47 -0.94 27.95
N GLN A 404 15.84 -1.64 26.88
CA GLN A 404 16.49 -1.04 25.72
C GLN A 404 15.55 -0.04 24.99
N TYR A 405 14.30 -0.41 24.79
CA TYR A 405 13.32 0.50 24.20
C TYR A 405 13.14 1.76 25.05
N LEU A 406 12.92 1.61 26.35
CA LEU A 406 12.80 2.76 27.26
C LEU A 406 14.05 3.63 27.27
N ALA A 407 15.23 3.03 27.15
CA ALA A 407 16.49 3.77 27.11
C ALA A 407 16.60 4.69 25.89
N ILE A 408 16.20 4.24 24.69
CA ILE A 408 16.22 5.07 23.49
C ILE A 408 15.04 6.05 23.47
N ALA A 409 13.84 5.61 23.88
CA ALA A 409 12.64 6.43 23.86
C ALA A 409 12.75 7.63 24.80
N ARG A 410 13.15 7.44 26.07
CA ARG A 410 13.30 8.52 27.04
C ARG A 410 14.33 9.57 26.59
N ARG A 411 15.42 9.14 25.95
CA ARG A 411 16.40 10.07 25.36
C ARG A 411 15.83 10.85 24.21
N ALA A 412 15.13 10.18 23.30
CA ALA A 412 14.48 10.84 22.16
C ALA A 412 13.43 11.83 22.64
N ILE A 413 12.54 11.46 23.56
CA ILE A 413 11.52 12.34 24.16
C ILE A 413 12.18 13.60 24.75
N SER A 414 13.19 13.44 25.58
CA SER A 414 13.90 14.57 26.21
C SER A 414 14.51 15.52 25.17
N ILE A 415 15.06 15.01 24.09
CA ILE A 415 15.63 15.80 23.01
C ILE A 415 14.55 16.50 22.21
N LEU A 416 13.51 15.77 21.80
CA LEU A 416 12.41 16.31 20.99
C LEU A 416 11.69 17.43 21.74
N ARG A 417 11.35 17.24 23.02
CA ARG A 417 10.71 18.28 23.85
C ARG A 417 11.52 19.56 23.95
N ARG A 418 12.85 19.46 23.90
CA ARG A 418 13.75 20.62 23.97
C ARG A 418 13.99 21.26 22.60
N GLU A 419 14.28 20.45 21.57
CA GLU A 419 14.72 20.94 20.26
C GLU A 419 13.54 21.25 19.31
N CYS A 420 12.39 20.59 19.52
CA CYS A 420 11.19 20.69 18.67
C CYS A 420 9.91 20.61 19.52
N PRO A 421 9.69 21.54 20.46
CA PRO A 421 8.60 21.47 21.45
C PRO A 421 7.19 21.52 20.83
N GLN A 422 7.06 22.01 19.61
CA GLN A 422 5.79 22.09 18.88
C GLN A 422 5.40 20.75 18.20
N ALA A 423 6.34 19.84 18.01
CA ALA A 423 6.04 18.53 17.43
C ALA A 423 5.43 17.61 18.49
N ARG A 424 4.49 16.79 18.05
CA ARG A 424 3.96 15.70 18.87
C ARG A 424 4.92 14.50 18.83
N ILE A 425 4.90 13.71 19.87
CA ILE A 425 5.69 12.49 20.00
C ILE A 425 4.75 11.31 20.01
N MET A 426 4.98 10.35 19.12
CA MET A 426 4.22 9.11 19.05
C MET A 426 5.03 7.95 19.62
N LEU A 427 4.43 7.24 20.56
CA LEU A 427 4.95 6.00 21.11
C LEU A 427 4.56 4.83 20.21
N GLY A 428 5.49 3.99 19.89
CA GLY A 428 5.29 2.84 19.02
C GLY A 428 5.66 3.24 17.59
N SER A 429 5.13 2.72 16.57
CA SER A 429 3.96 1.89 16.33
C SER A 429 4.24 0.42 16.65
N PHE A 430 3.43 -0.13 17.47
CA PHE A 430 3.58 -1.52 17.87
C PHE A 430 2.83 -2.44 16.91
N ALA A 431 3.43 -3.57 16.57
CA ALA A 431 2.78 -4.60 15.78
C ALA A 431 1.62 -5.24 16.54
N GLY A 432 0.49 -5.36 15.89
CA GLY A 432 -0.72 -5.96 16.46
C GLY A 432 -1.52 -5.03 17.36
N TYR A 433 -2.53 -5.61 17.97
CA TYR A 433 -3.41 -5.02 18.96
C TYR A 433 -3.79 -6.09 19.99
N PHE A 434 -4.79 -5.88 20.82
CA PHE A 434 -5.18 -6.79 21.91
C PHE A 434 -6.55 -7.43 21.67
N PRO A 435 -6.64 -8.48 20.82
CA PRO A 435 -7.91 -9.16 20.54
C PRO A 435 -8.54 -9.71 21.81
N GLY A 436 -9.81 -9.41 21.99
CA GLY A 436 -10.58 -9.85 23.16
C GLY A 436 -10.39 -8.98 24.40
N MET A 437 -9.62 -7.89 24.35
CA MET A 437 -9.36 -7.04 25.52
C MET A 437 -10.63 -6.53 26.21
N ALA A 438 -11.68 -6.27 25.45
CA ALA A 438 -12.98 -5.84 25.97
C ALA A 438 -13.62 -6.89 26.90
N ALA A 439 -13.25 -8.15 26.73
CA ALA A 439 -13.79 -9.30 27.50
C ALA A 439 -12.78 -9.91 28.46
N TRP A 440 -11.56 -9.37 28.57
CA TRP A 440 -10.57 -9.93 29.48
C TRP A 440 -10.98 -9.80 30.94
N PRO A 441 -10.95 -10.90 31.68
CA PRO A 441 -11.12 -10.83 33.12
C PRO A 441 -9.89 -10.15 33.78
N PRO A 442 -10.02 -9.66 35.02
CA PRO A 442 -8.94 -8.89 35.68
C PRO A 442 -7.60 -9.62 35.80
N ASP A 443 -7.62 -10.94 35.95
CA ASP A 443 -6.41 -11.76 36.00
C ASP A 443 -5.71 -11.89 34.65
N GLU A 444 -6.46 -11.98 33.57
CA GLU A 444 -5.93 -11.96 32.21
C GLU A 444 -5.33 -10.59 31.89
N LEU A 445 -6.04 -9.51 32.17
CA LEU A 445 -5.51 -8.16 32.00
C LEU A 445 -4.19 -7.99 32.78
N ALA A 446 -4.16 -8.40 34.04
CA ALA A 446 -2.95 -8.35 34.88
C ALA A 446 -1.81 -9.21 34.34
N ARG A 447 -2.13 -10.34 33.69
CA ARG A 447 -1.14 -11.18 33.02
C ARG A 447 -0.58 -10.45 31.80
N GLN A 448 -1.43 -9.93 30.94
CA GLN A 448 -1.05 -9.18 29.72
C GLN A 448 -0.22 -7.94 30.06
N GLU A 449 -0.56 -7.20 31.12
CA GLU A 449 0.24 -6.06 31.60
C GLU A 449 1.66 -6.45 32.02
N ARG A 450 1.88 -7.67 32.47
CA ARG A 450 3.22 -8.17 32.83
C ARG A 450 4.00 -8.70 31.63
N GLU A 451 3.30 -9.37 30.70
CA GLU A 451 3.91 -10.12 29.61
C GLU A 451 4.02 -9.31 28.31
N SER A 452 3.10 -8.38 28.08
CA SER A 452 3.11 -7.55 26.88
C SER A 452 4.07 -6.38 27.03
N MET A 453 5.11 -6.40 26.21
CA MET A 453 6.01 -5.26 26.09
C MET A 453 5.30 -3.98 25.68
N PHE A 454 4.30 -4.08 24.83
CA PHE A 454 3.50 -2.95 24.38
C PHE A 454 2.78 -2.26 25.55
N LEU A 455 2.02 -3.02 26.36
CA LEU A 455 1.34 -2.47 27.53
C LEU A 455 2.34 -1.92 28.56
N ALA A 456 3.45 -2.63 28.77
CA ALA A 456 4.49 -2.19 29.67
C ALA A 456 5.15 -0.87 29.23
N ALA A 457 5.42 -0.71 27.94
CA ALA A 457 5.97 0.54 27.39
C ALA A 457 5.00 1.72 27.55
N ILE A 458 3.70 1.49 27.34
CA ILE A 458 2.67 2.52 27.56
C ILE A 458 2.63 2.94 29.02
N ARG A 459 2.59 1.99 29.94
CA ARG A 459 2.57 2.28 31.38
C ARG A 459 3.74 3.16 31.84
N GLU A 460 4.90 2.95 31.22
CA GLU A 460 6.13 3.70 31.54
C GLU A 460 6.21 5.10 30.90
N LEU A 461 5.56 5.31 29.72
CA LEU A 461 5.76 6.48 28.90
C LEU A 461 4.47 7.24 28.54
N ALA A 462 3.30 6.78 28.98
CA ALA A 462 2.01 7.35 28.61
C ALA A 462 1.90 8.85 28.88
N ARG A 463 2.54 9.35 29.94
CA ARG A 463 2.49 10.77 30.35
C ARG A 463 3.46 11.66 29.57
N ASP A 464 4.40 11.05 28.87
CA ASP A 464 5.50 11.75 28.18
C ASP A 464 5.26 11.91 26.68
N VAL A 465 4.25 11.22 26.14
CA VAL A 465 3.94 11.16 24.71
C VAL A 465 2.56 11.71 24.37
N ASP A 466 2.37 12.12 23.11
CA ASP A 466 1.17 12.75 22.62
C ASP A 466 0.28 11.82 21.80
N LEU A 467 0.88 10.72 21.28
CA LEU A 467 0.19 9.73 20.46
C LEU A 467 0.65 8.33 20.85
N ILE A 468 -0.27 7.36 20.70
CA ILE A 468 0.05 5.93 20.76
C ILE A 468 -0.33 5.33 19.41
N GLY A 469 0.65 4.70 18.73
CA GLY A 469 0.49 4.05 17.44
C GLY A 469 0.50 2.53 17.54
N TRP A 470 -0.31 1.87 16.67
CA TRP A 470 -0.29 0.41 16.52
C TRP A 470 -0.66 0.00 15.09
N HIS A 471 -0.35 -1.27 14.73
CA HIS A 471 -0.67 -1.90 13.46
C HIS A 471 -1.74 -2.98 13.67
N PRO A 472 -3.03 -2.69 13.43
CA PRO A 472 -4.11 -3.62 13.79
C PRO A 472 -4.15 -4.87 12.93
N PHE A 473 -4.17 -4.71 11.61
CA PHE A 473 -4.34 -5.82 10.69
C PHE A 473 -3.61 -5.67 9.38
N TYR A 474 -3.25 -6.86 8.84
CA TYR A 474 -2.98 -7.06 7.42
C TYR A 474 -3.80 -8.27 6.96
N GLN A 475 -4.64 -8.10 5.93
CA GLN A 475 -5.40 -9.20 5.33
C GLN A 475 -6.17 -10.07 6.32
N THR A 476 -6.74 -9.49 7.35
CA THR A 476 -7.50 -10.24 8.36
C THR A 476 -8.90 -10.55 7.85
N ASP A 477 -9.28 -11.82 7.85
CA ASP A 477 -10.65 -12.24 7.52
C ASP A 477 -11.65 -11.56 8.47
N PRO A 478 -12.61 -10.79 7.95
CA PRO A 478 -13.57 -10.06 8.77
C PRO A 478 -14.53 -10.96 9.57
N ASP A 479 -14.60 -12.25 9.28
CA ASP A 479 -15.40 -13.21 10.04
C ASP A 479 -14.67 -13.79 11.25
N LEU A 480 -13.37 -13.55 11.37
CA LEU A 480 -12.63 -14.00 12.56
C LEU A 480 -13.08 -13.24 13.82
N PRO A 481 -13.15 -13.93 14.98
CA PRO A 481 -13.53 -13.28 16.25
C PRO A 481 -12.74 -12.01 16.55
N ARG A 482 -11.42 -12.00 16.25
CA ARG A 482 -10.56 -10.83 16.47
C ARG A 482 -10.93 -9.62 15.58
N ALA A 483 -11.43 -9.85 14.37
CA ALA A 483 -11.90 -8.76 13.52
C ALA A 483 -13.28 -8.25 13.99
N ARG A 484 -14.13 -9.16 14.46
CA ARG A 484 -15.45 -8.84 14.99
C ARG A 484 -15.42 -8.04 16.29
N SER A 485 -14.46 -8.33 17.17
CA SER A 485 -14.31 -7.63 18.45
C SER A 485 -13.53 -6.32 18.36
N TYR A 486 -12.94 -6.00 17.21
CA TYR A 486 -11.97 -4.91 17.07
C TYR A 486 -12.45 -3.57 17.64
N THR A 487 -13.68 -3.15 17.34
CA THR A 487 -14.23 -1.89 17.85
C THR A 487 -14.24 -1.82 19.37
N ASP A 488 -14.71 -2.88 20.02
CA ASP A 488 -14.82 -2.93 21.48
C ASP A 488 -13.46 -3.09 22.13
N ASP A 489 -12.56 -3.86 21.52
CA ASP A 489 -11.19 -4.02 21.98
C ASP A 489 -10.41 -2.71 21.92
N VAL A 490 -10.55 -1.93 20.85
CA VAL A 490 -9.92 -0.61 20.76
C VAL A 490 -10.48 0.36 21.81
N ARG A 491 -11.77 0.34 22.06
CA ARG A 491 -12.38 1.15 23.12
C ARG A 491 -11.84 0.76 24.51
N ALA A 492 -11.74 -0.54 24.78
CA ALA A 492 -11.17 -1.06 26.02
C ALA A 492 -9.69 -0.65 26.15
N PHE A 493 -8.92 -0.77 25.09
CA PHE A 493 -7.53 -0.34 25.04
C PHE A 493 -7.38 1.17 25.29
N GLN A 494 -8.19 1.98 24.65
CA GLN A 494 -8.19 3.43 24.87
C GLN A 494 -8.53 3.78 26.34
N ALA A 495 -9.55 3.14 26.91
CA ALA A 495 -9.94 3.33 28.29
C ALA A 495 -8.80 2.92 29.25
N TRP A 496 -8.14 1.79 28.97
CA TRP A 496 -7.00 1.33 29.76
C TRP A 496 -5.84 2.34 29.67
N CYS A 497 -5.49 2.84 28.48
CA CYS A 497 -4.46 3.87 28.32
C CYS A 497 -4.78 5.16 29.11
N ARG A 498 -6.05 5.58 29.10
CA ARG A 498 -6.50 6.73 29.93
C ARG A 498 -6.27 6.45 31.43
N GLY A 499 -6.50 5.21 31.88
CA GLY A 499 -6.20 4.76 33.24
C GLY A 499 -4.71 4.83 33.59
N GLN A 500 -3.81 4.70 32.62
CA GLN A 500 -2.36 4.88 32.80
C GLN A 500 -1.95 6.37 32.80
N GLY A 501 -2.89 7.30 32.67
CA GLY A 501 -2.62 8.73 32.63
C GLY A 501 -2.27 9.27 31.24
N PHE A 502 -2.59 8.53 30.19
CA PHE A 502 -2.46 9.01 28.81
C PHE A 502 -3.61 9.93 28.44
N HIS A 503 -3.30 11.12 27.93
CA HIS A 503 -4.29 12.12 27.52
C HIS A 503 -4.23 12.48 26.04
N GLY A 504 -3.33 11.86 25.29
CA GLY A 504 -3.07 12.12 23.88
C GLY A 504 -4.05 11.42 22.92
N GLY A 505 -3.68 11.39 21.64
CA GLY A 505 -4.43 10.76 20.56
C GLY A 505 -3.98 9.32 20.28
N PHE A 506 -4.73 8.66 19.40
CA PHE A 506 -4.47 7.29 18.97
C PHE A 506 -4.32 7.21 17.46
N ALA A 507 -3.47 6.31 16.98
CA ALA A 507 -3.23 6.13 15.55
C ALA A 507 -3.09 4.65 15.18
N ALA A 508 -3.91 4.20 14.23
CA ALA A 508 -3.69 2.94 13.51
C ALA A 508 -2.71 3.24 12.36
N THR A 509 -1.42 3.02 12.60
CA THR A 509 -0.34 3.57 11.76
C THR A 509 0.05 2.70 10.59
N GLU A 510 -0.35 1.45 10.58
CA GLU A 510 -0.30 0.57 9.42
C GLU A 510 -1.46 -0.42 9.45
N TRP A 511 -2.21 -0.43 8.37
CA TRP A 511 -3.23 -1.45 8.13
C TRP A 511 -3.51 -1.50 6.63
N SER A 512 -3.90 -2.66 6.13
CA SER A 512 -4.23 -2.80 4.72
C SER A 512 -5.13 -4.01 4.45
N TYR A 513 -5.76 -3.96 3.28
CA TYR A 513 -6.34 -5.10 2.60
C TYR A 513 -5.79 -5.16 1.19
N GLY A 514 -5.35 -6.33 0.74
CA GLY A 514 -4.89 -6.56 -0.61
C GLY A 514 -5.93 -7.27 -1.45
N ALA A 515 -6.07 -6.84 -2.69
CA ALA A 515 -6.79 -7.61 -3.69
C ALA A 515 -5.91 -8.77 -4.15
N GLY A 516 -6.41 -10.00 -4.02
CA GLY A 516 -5.75 -11.21 -4.52
C GLY A 516 -6.09 -11.47 -5.98
N TYR A 517 -5.19 -12.21 -6.62
CA TYR A 517 -5.51 -12.86 -7.88
C TYR A 517 -6.31 -14.13 -7.63
N PRO A 518 -6.97 -14.70 -8.70
CA PRO A 518 -7.87 -15.80 -8.52
C PRO A 518 -7.25 -16.94 -7.72
N GLU A 519 -8.02 -17.45 -6.82
CA GLU A 519 -7.75 -18.48 -5.86
C GLU A 519 -7.09 -19.76 -6.45
N PRO A 520 -6.27 -20.46 -5.66
CA PRO A 520 -5.92 -20.14 -4.28
C PRO A 520 -4.59 -19.37 -4.20
N ALA A 521 -4.60 -18.23 -3.55
CA ALA A 521 -3.35 -17.62 -3.16
C ALA A 521 -2.66 -18.54 -2.14
N PRO A 522 -1.35 -18.82 -2.28
CA PRO A 522 -0.65 -19.61 -1.28
C PRO A 522 -0.75 -18.90 0.07
N PRO A 523 -0.89 -19.66 1.17
CA PRO A 523 -0.82 -19.08 2.49
C PRO A 523 0.53 -18.38 2.63
N ASN A 524 0.49 -17.08 2.80
CA ASN A 524 1.68 -16.33 3.12
C ASN A 524 1.56 -15.78 4.54
N TRP A 525 2.68 -15.38 5.07
CA TRP A 525 2.78 -14.87 6.44
C TRP A 525 2.11 -13.50 6.64
N TRP A 526 1.68 -12.84 5.54
CA TRP A 526 1.01 -11.56 5.57
C TRP A 526 -0.50 -11.65 5.73
N GLY A 527 -1.12 -12.78 5.38
CA GLY A 527 -2.56 -12.80 5.42
C GLY A 527 -3.21 -14.18 5.34
N GLU A 528 -4.29 -14.28 6.06
CA GLU A 528 -5.15 -15.45 6.12
C GLU A 528 -6.29 -15.37 5.10
N PHE A 529 -6.37 -14.24 4.37
CA PHE A 529 -7.56 -13.89 3.62
C PHE A 529 -7.18 -13.11 2.35
N THR A 530 -7.80 -13.49 1.25
CA THR A 530 -7.73 -12.74 -0.01
C THR A 530 -9.13 -12.29 -0.42
N CYS A 531 -9.22 -11.16 -1.10
CA CYS A 531 -10.48 -10.61 -1.56
C CYS A 531 -10.35 -10.00 -2.95
N SER A 532 -11.47 -9.76 -3.59
CA SER A 532 -11.52 -9.00 -4.84
C SER A 532 -11.13 -7.53 -4.61
N GLU A 533 -10.80 -6.82 -5.68
CA GLU A 533 -10.52 -5.39 -5.63
C GLU A 533 -11.71 -4.58 -5.09
N LEU A 534 -12.93 -4.98 -5.43
CA LEU A 534 -14.13 -4.33 -4.93
C LEU A 534 -14.37 -4.60 -3.44
N ALA A 535 -14.18 -5.84 -3.00
CA ALA A 535 -14.26 -6.19 -1.58
C ALA A 535 -13.17 -5.46 -0.77
N LYS A 536 -11.95 -5.35 -1.30
CA LYS A 536 -10.89 -4.52 -0.73
C LYS A 536 -11.35 -3.07 -0.51
N ALA A 537 -11.96 -2.46 -1.52
CA ALA A 537 -12.47 -1.09 -1.41
C ALA A 537 -13.52 -0.95 -0.30
N LYS A 538 -14.39 -1.95 -0.14
CA LYS A 538 -15.38 -2.01 0.93
C LYS A 538 -14.73 -2.13 2.32
N TYR A 539 -13.68 -2.97 2.47
CA TYR A 539 -12.94 -3.10 3.73
C TYR A 539 -12.16 -1.85 4.08
N VAL A 540 -11.58 -1.20 3.07
CA VAL A 540 -10.93 0.11 3.25
C VAL A 540 -11.94 1.14 3.76
N ALA A 541 -13.15 1.18 3.18
CA ALA A 541 -14.22 2.04 3.68
C ALA A 541 -14.59 1.75 5.12
N ARG A 542 -14.77 0.46 5.47
CA ARG A 542 -15.16 0.04 6.83
C ARG A 542 -14.14 0.49 7.87
N LEU A 543 -12.85 0.14 7.68
CA LEU A 543 -11.80 0.48 8.64
C LEU A 543 -11.59 1.99 8.77
N THR A 544 -11.63 2.72 7.66
CA THR A 544 -11.50 4.17 7.67
C THR A 544 -12.61 4.83 8.50
N VAL A 545 -13.87 4.44 8.28
CA VAL A 545 -15.01 4.94 9.07
C VAL A 545 -14.93 4.51 10.53
N GLN A 546 -14.55 3.25 10.79
CA GLN A 546 -14.38 2.68 12.11
C GLN A 546 -13.32 3.40 12.92
N HIS A 547 -12.13 3.66 12.34
CA HIS A 547 -11.08 4.43 12.99
C HIS A 547 -11.54 5.86 13.31
N THR A 548 -12.24 6.51 12.37
CA THR A 548 -12.81 7.86 12.61
C THR A 548 -13.78 7.83 13.78
N ALA A 549 -14.68 6.84 13.81
CA ALA A 549 -15.66 6.68 14.90
C ALA A 549 -15.03 6.27 16.25
N LEU A 550 -13.81 5.80 16.24
CA LEU A 550 -12.99 5.48 17.43
C LEU A 550 -12.03 6.61 17.83
N ALA A 551 -12.09 7.76 17.18
CA ALA A 551 -11.15 8.87 17.35
C ALA A 551 -9.68 8.47 17.14
N CYS A 552 -9.43 7.57 16.19
CA CYS A 552 -8.08 7.13 15.79
C CYS A 552 -7.68 7.80 14.48
N ASP A 553 -6.47 8.31 14.41
CA ASP A 553 -5.84 8.61 13.13
C ASP A 553 -5.60 7.29 12.36
N SER A 554 -5.77 7.31 11.05
CA SER A 554 -5.80 6.08 10.24
C SER A 554 -4.83 6.18 9.07
N PHE A 555 -3.85 5.28 9.03
CA PHE A 555 -2.81 5.28 8.00
C PHE A 555 -2.87 3.97 7.21
N PHE A 556 -3.29 4.06 5.96
CA PHE A 556 -3.27 2.94 5.06
C PHE A 556 -1.83 2.59 4.68
N CYS A 557 -1.44 1.35 4.94
CA CYS A 557 -0.11 0.86 4.60
C CYS A 557 0.00 0.63 3.10
N GLU A 558 1.19 0.86 2.55
CA GLU A 558 1.52 0.61 1.17
C GLU A 558 0.64 1.39 0.16
N THR A 559 0.45 2.67 0.41
CA THR A 559 -0.44 3.51 -0.42
C THR A 559 -0.09 3.47 -1.91
N TRP A 560 1.19 3.51 -2.27
CA TRP A 560 1.66 3.51 -3.67
C TRP A 560 2.71 2.46 -3.99
N GLY A 561 3.35 1.94 -3.00
CA GLY A 561 4.49 1.07 -3.16
C GLY A 561 4.06 -0.32 -3.62
N ASN A 562 4.87 -1.19 -3.41
CA ASN A 562 4.95 -2.59 -3.62
C ASN A 562 3.70 -3.39 -3.29
N GLY A 563 3.09 -3.94 -4.27
CA GLY A 563 2.25 -5.09 -4.01
C GLY A 563 3.14 -6.25 -3.56
N TYR A 564 2.99 -6.72 -2.34
CA TYR A 564 3.50 -8.03 -1.97
C TYR A 564 2.64 -9.06 -2.69
N TYR A 565 3.15 -9.49 -3.82
CA TYR A 565 2.47 -10.52 -4.58
C TYR A 565 2.31 -11.81 -3.74
N PRO A 566 1.18 -12.51 -3.75
CA PRO A 566 0.06 -12.39 -4.70
C PRO A 566 -0.98 -11.34 -4.35
N MET A 567 -0.78 -10.54 -3.33
CA MET A 567 -1.74 -9.55 -2.87
C MET A 567 -1.29 -8.15 -3.24
N ASP A 568 -2.13 -7.43 -3.95
CA ASP A 568 -1.93 -6.02 -4.18
C ASP A 568 -2.46 -5.20 -3.01
N LEU A 569 -1.58 -4.88 -2.07
CA LEU A 569 -1.90 -4.08 -0.88
C LEU A 569 -2.07 -2.60 -1.21
N THR A 570 -1.61 -2.13 -2.35
CA THR A 570 -1.55 -0.71 -2.70
C THR A 570 -2.92 -0.15 -3.09
N LEU A 571 -3.06 1.17 -3.08
CA LEU A 571 -4.24 1.86 -3.62
C LEU A 571 -4.18 2.05 -5.14
N MET A 572 -3.02 1.79 -5.73
CA MET A 572 -2.76 1.96 -7.14
C MET A 572 -2.58 0.61 -7.82
N ARG A 573 -3.37 0.34 -8.85
CA ARG A 573 -3.17 -0.85 -9.67
C ARG A 573 -1.91 -0.66 -10.50
N ARG A 574 -1.05 -1.65 -10.51
CA ARG A 574 0.04 -1.71 -11.46
C ARG A 574 -0.52 -2.09 -12.83
N THR A 575 -0.32 -1.24 -13.79
CA THR A 575 -0.63 -1.59 -15.18
C THR A 575 0.55 -2.35 -15.76
N PHE A 576 0.26 -3.48 -16.35
CA PHE A 576 1.21 -4.27 -17.11
C PHE A 576 1.40 -3.63 -18.49
N SER A 577 2.08 -2.51 -18.55
CA SER A 577 2.47 -1.87 -19.79
C SER A 577 3.93 -2.20 -20.09
N ALA A 578 4.24 -2.33 -21.36
CA ALA A 578 5.61 -2.42 -21.83
C ALA A 578 6.37 -1.09 -21.73
N ASP A 579 5.68 -0.03 -21.36
CA ASP A 579 6.26 1.28 -21.14
C ASP A 579 6.82 1.35 -19.70
N PRO A 580 8.10 1.62 -19.49
CA PRO A 580 8.69 1.77 -18.16
C PRO A 580 8.03 2.92 -17.35
N ILE A 581 7.33 3.83 -18.00
CA ILE A 581 6.55 4.90 -17.37
C ILE A 581 5.06 4.50 -17.32
N SER A 582 4.78 3.22 -17.11
CA SER A 582 3.41 2.74 -17.02
C SER A 582 2.66 3.47 -15.92
N PRO A 583 1.59 4.22 -16.25
CA PRO A 583 0.82 4.89 -15.22
C PRO A 583 0.18 3.86 -14.31
N GLN A 584 0.40 3.99 -13.03
CA GLN A 584 -0.35 3.22 -12.06
C GLN A 584 -1.79 3.68 -12.10
N GLN A 585 -2.70 2.76 -12.27
CA GLN A 585 -4.12 3.07 -12.29
C GLN A 585 -4.66 3.01 -10.86
N PRO A 586 -5.42 4.03 -10.42
CA PRO A 586 -6.10 3.95 -9.14
C PRO A 586 -7.04 2.75 -9.07
N GLN A 587 -6.97 2.02 -7.96
CA GLN A 587 -7.94 0.97 -7.64
C GLN A 587 -9.24 1.57 -7.10
N ALA A 588 -10.31 0.77 -7.01
CA ALA A 588 -11.55 1.19 -6.37
C ALA A 588 -11.32 1.73 -4.94
N ALA A 589 -10.38 1.14 -4.20
CA ALA A 589 -10.01 1.60 -2.85
C ALA A 589 -9.42 3.02 -2.82
N TYR A 590 -8.70 3.46 -3.87
CA TYR A 590 -8.23 4.83 -3.99
C TYR A 590 -9.38 5.84 -4.02
N TYR A 591 -10.37 5.57 -4.83
CA TYR A 591 -11.54 6.47 -4.95
C TYR A 591 -12.36 6.49 -3.68
N VAL A 592 -12.50 5.35 -3.02
CA VAL A 592 -13.18 5.25 -1.73
C VAL A 592 -12.47 6.10 -0.67
N MET A 593 -11.15 6.02 -0.57
CA MET A 593 -10.39 6.85 0.36
C MET A 593 -10.54 8.34 0.04
N ARG A 594 -10.45 8.72 -1.23
CA ARG A 594 -10.67 10.10 -1.66
C ARG A 594 -12.07 10.61 -1.29
N ASN A 595 -13.09 9.78 -1.50
CA ASN A 595 -14.47 10.10 -1.20
C ASN A 595 -14.68 10.27 0.31
N LEU A 596 -14.10 9.37 1.10
CA LEU A 596 -14.18 9.43 2.56
C LEU A 596 -13.39 10.59 3.13
N ALA A 597 -12.28 10.99 2.52
CA ALA A 597 -11.48 12.11 2.96
C ALA A 597 -12.32 13.38 3.19
N THR A 598 -13.18 13.70 2.24
CA THR A 598 -14.08 14.84 2.35
C THR A 598 -15.27 14.55 3.27
N ALA A 599 -15.86 13.36 3.17
CA ALA A 599 -17.07 13.01 3.92
C ALA A 599 -16.83 12.93 5.43
N LEU A 600 -15.64 12.48 5.84
CA LEU A 600 -15.28 12.30 7.25
C LEU A 600 -14.60 13.52 7.89
N GLU A 601 -14.40 14.58 7.11
CA GLU A 601 -13.75 15.79 7.65
C GLU A 601 -14.45 16.31 8.89
N ASP A 602 -13.68 16.62 9.92
CA ASP A 602 -14.11 17.15 11.22
C ASP A 602 -15.14 16.29 11.98
N LEU A 603 -15.48 15.11 11.48
CA LEU A 603 -16.32 14.17 12.21
C LEU A 603 -15.59 13.66 13.45
N GLN A 604 -16.32 13.68 14.56
CA GLN A 604 -15.89 13.14 15.84
C GLN A 604 -16.88 12.07 16.30
N PRO A 605 -16.43 11.06 17.05
CA PRO A 605 -17.38 10.17 17.73
C PRO A 605 -18.38 10.98 18.52
N ALA A 606 -19.65 10.66 18.42
CA ALA A 606 -20.70 11.36 19.15
C ALA A 606 -21.75 10.38 19.65
N ALA A 607 -22.10 10.54 20.92
CA ALA A 607 -23.21 9.83 21.51
C ALA A 607 -24.49 10.67 21.31
N PHE A 608 -25.41 10.11 20.53
CA PHE A 608 -26.78 10.60 20.41
C PHE A 608 -27.72 9.41 20.24
N GLU A 609 -28.98 9.61 20.61
CA GLU A 609 -29.94 8.51 20.50
C GLU A 609 -30.35 8.29 19.05
N TRP A 610 -30.18 7.08 18.60
CA TRP A 610 -30.66 6.60 17.32
C TRP A 610 -30.86 5.08 17.32
N ARG A 611 -31.71 4.60 16.41
CA ARG A 611 -31.98 3.18 16.25
C ARG A 611 -32.22 2.83 14.79
N MET A 612 -32.06 1.58 14.50
CA MET A 612 -32.44 0.95 13.23
C MET A 612 -33.60 -0.01 13.46
N GLU A 613 -34.63 0.11 12.64
CA GLU A 613 -35.79 -0.77 12.65
C GLU A 613 -35.79 -1.63 11.38
N GLY A 614 -35.82 -2.95 11.54
CA GLY A 614 -35.54 -3.87 10.44
C GLY A 614 -34.07 -3.93 10.05
N GLY A 615 -33.77 -4.36 8.82
CA GLY A 615 -32.41 -4.44 8.32
C GLY A 615 -31.67 -5.74 8.66
N PRO A 616 -30.37 -5.81 8.45
CA PRO A 616 -29.56 -6.98 8.76
C PRO A 616 -29.44 -7.19 10.28
N ALA A 617 -29.50 -8.46 10.68
CA ALA A 617 -29.34 -8.84 12.10
C ALA A 617 -27.89 -8.56 12.59
N ASP A 618 -26.91 -8.75 11.72
CA ASP A 618 -25.48 -8.54 12.00
C ASP A 618 -24.98 -7.32 11.24
N CYS A 619 -24.76 -6.23 11.95
CA CYS A 619 -24.31 -4.98 11.35
C CYS A 619 -23.48 -4.14 12.33
N GLU A 620 -22.51 -3.44 11.75
CA GLU A 620 -21.74 -2.40 12.42
C GLU A 620 -22.45 -1.05 12.34
N ARG A 621 -22.39 -0.31 13.45
CA ARG A 621 -23.17 0.92 13.62
C ARG A 621 -22.40 1.96 14.42
N PHE A 622 -22.24 3.16 13.86
CA PHE A 622 -21.52 4.24 14.50
C PHE A 622 -22.26 5.57 14.42
N GLY A 623 -22.23 6.33 15.52
CA GLY A 623 -22.66 7.70 15.58
C GLY A 623 -21.46 8.64 15.59
N MET A 624 -21.51 9.66 14.76
CA MET A 624 -20.50 10.72 14.67
C MET A 624 -21.18 12.06 14.50
N ALA A 625 -20.49 13.14 14.83
CA ALA A 625 -21.03 14.48 14.61
C ALA A 625 -19.92 15.48 14.27
N ARG A 626 -20.33 16.54 13.60
CA ARG A 626 -19.58 17.80 13.45
C ARG A 626 -20.55 18.98 13.58
N ALA A 627 -20.07 20.20 13.51
CA ALA A 627 -20.89 21.39 13.68
C ALA A 627 -22.14 21.37 12.77
N GLY A 628 -23.33 21.36 13.38
CA GLY A 628 -24.62 21.38 12.68
C GLY A 628 -25.03 20.08 11.99
N GLU A 629 -24.31 18.99 12.22
CA GLU A 629 -24.54 17.72 11.54
C GLU A 629 -24.32 16.51 12.46
N ARG A 630 -25.26 15.56 12.45
CA ARG A 630 -25.09 14.21 13.01
C ARG A 630 -25.00 13.21 11.88
N VAL A 631 -24.10 12.24 12.01
CA VAL A 631 -23.85 11.23 10.99
C VAL A 631 -24.00 9.84 11.61
N VAL A 632 -24.82 9.03 10.97
CA VAL A 632 -24.93 7.59 11.27
C VAL A 632 -24.22 6.82 10.15
N ALA A 633 -23.26 6.00 10.50
CA ALA A 633 -22.62 5.06 9.58
C ALA A 633 -23.08 3.63 9.90
N ILE A 634 -23.54 2.91 8.88
CA ILE A 634 -24.08 1.55 9.03
C ILE A 634 -23.65 0.65 7.88
N TRP A 635 -23.37 -0.61 8.18
CA TRP A 635 -23.10 -1.65 7.17
C TRP A 635 -23.31 -3.05 7.73
N GLN A 636 -23.55 -4.01 6.82
CA GLN A 636 -23.57 -5.43 7.17
C GLN A 636 -22.17 -5.88 7.54
N ALA A 637 -22.05 -6.56 8.67
CA ALA A 637 -20.78 -7.11 9.11
C ALA A 637 -20.38 -8.37 8.31
N GLY A 638 -19.16 -8.88 8.54
CA GLY A 638 -18.65 -10.07 7.89
C GLY A 638 -18.03 -9.85 6.52
N ARG A 639 -17.85 -10.91 5.76
CA ARG A 639 -17.22 -10.83 4.44
C ARG A 639 -18.04 -9.99 3.47
N ALA A 640 -17.35 -9.12 2.76
CA ALA A 640 -17.94 -8.33 1.68
C ALA A 640 -18.06 -9.19 0.41
N ALA A 641 -19.17 -9.07 -0.28
CA ALA A 641 -19.40 -9.66 -1.58
C ALA A 641 -19.24 -8.60 -2.69
N ASP A 642 -18.84 -9.00 -3.89
CA ASP A 642 -18.78 -8.08 -5.02
C ASP A 642 -20.17 -7.57 -5.38
N ASP A 643 -21.17 -8.44 -5.32
CA ASP A 643 -22.56 -8.10 -5.52
C ASP A 643 -23.34 -8.24 -4.21
N CYS A 644 -23.67 -7.12 -3.59
CA CYS A 644 -24.47 -7.04 -2.38
C CYS A 644 -25.76 -6.27 -2.64
N ALA A 645 -26.88 -6.99 -2.66
CA ALA A 645 -28.19 -6.36 -2.85
C ALA A 645 -28.54 -5.39 -1.71
N GLY A 646 -28.04 -5.67 -0.50
CA GLY A 646 -28.37 -4.95 0.72
C GLY A 646 -29.73 -5.34 1.30
N ILE A 647 -29.98 -4.89 2.51
CA ILE A 647 -31.21 -5.18 3.26
C ILE A 647 -31.83 -3.85 3.71
N PRO A 648 -33.12 -3.58 3.39
CA PRO A 648 -33.77 -2.33 3.77
C PRO A 648 -33.99 -2.24 5.27
N ALA A 649 -33.79 -1.06 5.83
CA ALA A 649 -34.02 -0.71 7.22
C ALA A 649 -34.57 0.71 7.33
N ASP A 650 -35.25 1.00 8.40
CA ASP A 650 -35.58 2.39 8.77
C ASP A 650 -34.58 2.88 9.82
N VAL A 651 -34.06 4.09 9.62
CA VAL A 651 -33.15 4.72 10.58
C VAL A 651 -33.86 5.87 11.25
N VAL A 652 -33.88 5.86 12.58
CA VAL A 652 -34.53 6.89 13.41
C VAL A 652 -33.50 7.56 14.30
N VAL A 653 -33.40 8.86 14.20
CA VAL A 653 -32.48 9.71 15.00
C VAL A 653 -33.28 10.68 15.82
N THR A 654 -32.89 10.85 17.09
CA THR A 654 -33.48 11.88 17.95
C THR A 654 -33.06 13.28 17.47
N GLY A 655 -34.00 14.18 17.37
CA GLY A 655 -33.84 15.53 16.82
C GLY A 655 -34.55 15.70 15.48
N ALA A 656 -35.11 16.88 15.25
CA ALA A 656 -35.70 17.23 13.96
C ALA A 656 -34.62 17.74 13.02
N ALA A 657 -34.31 16.96 11.97
CA ALA A 657 -33.42 17.41 10.92
C ALA A 657 -34.13 18.35 9.94
N GLN A 658 -33.41 19.32 9.43
CA GLN A 658 -33.87 20.18 8.35
C GLN A 658 -33.68 19.53 6.98
N ARG A 659 -32.66 18.64 6.87
CA ARG A 659 -32.29 17.93 5.65
C ARG A 659 -31.63 16.61 6.03
N VAL A 660 -31.88 15.57 5.25
CA VAL A 660 -31.18 14.29 5.37
C VAL A 660 -30.55 13.90 4.04
N VAL A 661 -29.28 13.59 4.09
CA VAL A 661 -28.48 13.21 2.91
C VAL A 661 -27.83 11.86 3.17
N GLY A 662 -28.00 10.92 2.25
CA GLY A 662 -27.26 9.68 2.20
C GLY A 662 -25.99 9.87 1.37
N TYR A 663 -24.87 9.38 1.86
CA TYR A 663 -23.62 9.39 1.15
C TYR A 663 -23.08 7.97 0.98
N ASP A 664 -22.78 7.61 -0.27
CA ASP A 664 -22.17 6.34 -0.66
C ASP A 664 -20.69 6.57 -0.98
N PRO A 665 -19.77 6.20 -0.09
CA PRO A 665 -18.35 6.41 -0.33
C PRO A 665 -17.77 5.51 -1.44
N LEU A 666 -18.38 4.34 -1.70
CA LEU A 666 -17.93 3.44 -2.75
C LEU A 666 -18.13 4.07 -4.14
N ASN A 667 -19.24 4.77 -4.30
CA ASN A 667 -19.64 5.39 -5.56
C ASN A 667 -19.38 6.91 -5.58
N GLY A 668 -19.06 7.53 -4.46
CA GLY A 668 -18.87 8.97 -4.35
C GLY A 668 -20.14 9.78 -4.60
N VAL A 669 -21.31 9.25 -4.20
CA VAL A 669 -22.61 9.82 -4.50
C VAL A 669 -23.29 10.34 -3.25
N GLU A 670 -23.83 11.55 -3.33
CA GLU A 670 -24.78 12.08 -2.38
C GLU A 670 -26.21 11.98 -2.94
N GLN A 671 -27.13 11.58 -2.08
CA GLN A 671 -28.56 11.54 -2.39
C GLN A 671 -29.35 12.18 -1.26
N GLU A 672 -30.21 13.14 -1.61
CA GLU A 672 -31.20 13.65 -0.67
C GLU A 672 -32.27 12.58 -0.41
N LEU A 673 -32.50 12.30 0.88
CA LEU A 673 -33.38 11.22 1.28
C LEU A 673 -34.74 11.75 1.72
N ALA A 674 -35.79 11.00 1.39
CA ALA A 674 -37.10 11.21 2.00
C ALA A 674 -37.03 10.86 3.48
N TYR A 675 -37.59 11.71 4.33
CA TYR A 675 -37.66 11.51 5.77
C TYR A 675 -38.94 12.06 6.37
N GLU A 676 -39.27 11.60 7.53
CA GLU A 676 -40.40 12.09 8.35
C GLU A 676 -39.84 12.66 9.65
N SER A 677 -40.16 13.89 9.96
CA SER A 677 -39.85 14.49 11.30
C SER A 677 -41.11 14.59 12.11
N ARG A 678 -41.16 13.88 13.23
CA ARG A 678 -42.31 13.85 14.14
C ARG A 678 -41.85 13.57 15.55
N ASP A 679 -42.50 14.24 16.51
CA ASP A 679 -42.30 14.01 17.95
C ASP A 679 -40.80 14.10 18.37
N GLY A 680 -40.08 15.08 17.80
CA GLY A 680 -38.66 15.28 18.08
C GLY A 680 -37.72 14.21 17.51
N GLN A 681 -38.18 13.39 16.59
CA GLN A 681 -37.37 12.37 15.89
C GLN A 681 -37.41 12.58 14.38
N THR A 682 -36.35 12.19 13.72
CA THR A 682 -36.26 12.10 12.25
C THR A 682 -36.14 10.65 11.84
N ARG A 683 -37.08 10.15 11.04
CA ARG A 683 -37.14 8.80 10.50
C ARG A 683 -36.79 8.82 9.01
N VAL A 684 -35.86 8.02 8.60
CA VAL A 684 -35.49 7.76 7.20
C VAL A 684 -35.93 6.34 6.84
N PRO A 685 -36.99 6.16 6.06
CA PRO A 685 -37.50 4.83 5.74
C PRO A 685 -36.72 4.19 4.60
N GLY A 686 -36.57 2.87 4.65
CA GLY A 686 -36.10 2.05 3.53
C GLY A 686 -34.63 2.27 3.13
N VAL A 687 -33.78 2.63 4.07
CA VAL A 687 -32.33 2.69 3.85
C VAL A 687 -31.81 1.30 3.52
N VAL A 688 -31.22 1.13 2.36
CA VAL A 688 -30.68 -0.17 1.95
C VAL A 688 -29.28 -0.36 2.54
N VAL A 689 -29.19 -1.10 3.64
CA VAL A 689 -27.92 -1.37 4.33
C VAL A 689 -27.07 -2.34 3.53
N LYS A 690 -25.96 -1.86 3.02
CA LYS A 690 -24.98 -2.59 2.22
C LYS A 690 -23.91 -3.23 3.11
N ASP A 691 -23.02 -4.00 2.51
CA ASP A 691 -21.85 -4.58 3.16
C ASP A 691 -20.62 -3.63 3.19
N TYR A 692 -20.87 -2.33 3.07
CA TYR A 692 -19.91 -1.25 3.25
C TYR A 692 -20.61 -0.02 3.83
N PRO A 693 -19.90 0.91 4.49
CA PRO A 693 -20.51 2.04 5.15
C PRO A 693 -21.34 2.91 4.23
N LEU A 694 -22.59 3.12 4.61
CA LEU A 694 -23.41 4.24 4.15
C LEU A 694 -23.39 5.31 5.24
N LEU A 695 -23.17 6.57 4.87
CA LEU A 695 -23.19 7.70 5.80
C LEU A 695 -24.50 8.45 5.66
N LEU A 696 -25.34 8.38 6.68
CA LEU A 696 -26.59 9.13 6.76
C LEU A 696 -26.35 10.42 7.52
N ARG A 697 -26.47 11.54 6.84
CA ARG A 697 -26.14 12.87 7.33
C ARG A 697 -27.44 13.60 7.69
N PHE A 698 -27.64 13.88 8.96
CA PHE A 698 -28.77 14.63 9.51
C PHE A 698 -28.33 16.06 9.78
N ILE A 699 -28.68 16.97 8.89
CA ILE A 699 -28.22 18.36 8.86
C ILE A 699 -29.26 19.26 9.56
N GLY A 700 -28.76 20.22 10.35
CA GLY A 700 -29.61 21.18 11.08
C GLY A 700 -30.38 20.56 12.23
N THR A 701 -29.92 19.42 12.77
CA THR A 701 -30.53 18.84 13.98
C THR A 701 -30.25 19.77 15.16
N GLN A 702 -31.33 20.34 15.72
CA GLN A 702 -31.22 21.05 17.00
C GLN A 702 -31.02 20.02 18.10
N SER A 703 -30.11 20.35 19.01
CA SER A 703 -29.79 19.55 20.21
C SER A 703 -30.97 19.47 21.20
#